data_56a681624187ffe2145664d0a3a082ae
#
_entry.id   56a681624187ffe2145664d0a3a082ae
#
_cell.length_a   1.000
_cell.length_b   1.000
_cell.length_c   1.000
_cell.angle_alpha   90.00
_cell.angle_beta   90.00
_cell.angle_gamma   90.00
#
_symmetry.space_group_name_H-M   'P 1'
#
loop_
_entity.id
_entity.type
_entity.pdbx_description
1 polymer ?
#
loop_
_entity_poly.entity_id
_entity_poly.type
_entity_poly.pdbx_seq_one_letter_code
_entity_poly.pdbx_strand_id
1 'polypeptide(L)'
;MSQNTNTEDTIDLKELFFALVAQWKMIVLCVILSLVFALLYLRVTPDTYSVDALVQVEDSKGASAALLGDLSQMIDQKSPAQSEIEILKSRLVLGSVIHALHLDLNISSTEDTFSHRLMNGSNYEVEYASNTVLFKDNNKKFEVRKFEIPQQFLDKTLVLNFKKGQFTLTNAATNEAVLTAPLNQLNTLNNQNGIWKVDIRTQDQLKTDYLIQKQSLPAAVDKLSANYSVAEKGKLTGILGLNYRGQDKEHITKVLNAILSAYSAQNIARRTAESAQTLKFLDEQLPELKKQLDDAEREFNKFRQQYNTVDVTKESELYLTQSITLETKKIELQQQHADLAAKYTAEHPAMREINAQIGAIDKQITELNSTLKQLPDIQRQYLQLFREVEVKTQLYTALLNSYQQLRIAKAGEIGNVRIVDTAVEPVEPIKPKKIQILILAIFLGGFLGALVALLRNVLRTGVKDSAQIEREFDLPVYATVPRSPVQETRMSILKKKKSIPILAVKHSDDIAIESLRSIRTAIHFALSNAKNNIIMVAGPAPEVGKSFISTNLATIFAQGDKKVLLIDADMRRGYMHKYFDVEVKPGLSEFLSNQVELSQVIHNTQVNGLDVITRGKSPTNPSEMLNSQRFKTLLEELSTQYDHIIIDTPPVLAVTDGIIISQYAGVNLLIARYSKSQMKELELSLNRFEQAGVKVNGFILNDIQRTAGAGYSYNYAYAYKAQKED
;
A
#
# COMPACT_ATOMS: atom_id res chain seq x y z
N MET A 1 13.85 -23.64 51.30
CA MET A 1 14.21 -22.38 50.64
C MET A 1 14.21 -22.65 49.13
N SER A 2 13.12 -22.39 48.51
CA SER A 2 12.96 -22.55 47.05
C SER A 2 13.59 -21.34 46.36
N GLN A 3 14.67 -21.55 45.64
CA GLN A 3 15.17 -20.58 44.69
C GLN A 3 14.29 -20.61 43.44
N ASN A 4 13.43 -19.62 43.32
CA ASN A 4 12.78 -19.26 42.05
C ASN A 4 13.87 -18.76 41.09
N THR A 5 14.38 -19.64 40.25
CA THR A 5 15.13 -19.21 39.05
C THR A 5 14.10 -18.81 37.98
N ASN A 6 13.80 -17.51 37.95
CA ASN A 6 13.21 -16.90 36.75
C ASN A 6 14.16 -17.16 35.55
N THR A 7 13.91 -18.20 34.79
CA THR A 7 14.47 -18.30 33.44
C THR A 7 13.75 -17.26 32.60
N GLU A 8 14.37 -16.08 32.43
CA GLU A 8 14.00 -15.15 31.37
C GLU A 8 13.98 -15.94 30.07
N ASP A 9 12.83 -15.96 29.41
CA ASP A 9 12.67 -16.47 28.04
C ASP A 9 13.53 -15.61 27.11
N THR A 10 14.83 -15.88 27.08
CA THR A 10 15.72 -15.23 26.11
C THR A 10 15.42 -15.83 24.75
N ILE A 11 14.83 -15.03 23.88
CA ILE A 11 14.56 -15.39 22.47
C ILE A 11 15.92 -15.63 21.80
N ASP A 12 16.26 -16.88 21.51
CA ASP A 12 17.49 -17.21 20.80
C ASP A 12 17.36 -16.82 19.31
N LEU A 13 17.99 -15.71 18.94
CA LEU A 13 18.05 -15.21 17.57
C LEU A 13 18.58 -16.22 16.56
N LYS A 14 19.44 -17.16 16.98
CA LYS A 14 19.97 -18.22 16.14
C LYS A 14 18.87 -19.25 15.81
N GLU A 15 18.06 -19.62 16.80
CA GLU A 15 16.94 -20.55 16.59
C GLU A 15 15.89 -19.95 15.63
N LEU A 16 15.58 -18.65 15.77
CA LEU A 16 14.69 -17.91 14.85
C LEU A 16 15.25 -17.90 13.42
N PHE A 17 16.53 -17.62 13.26
CA PHE A 17 17.17 -17.62 11.95
C PHE A 17 17.10 -19.01 11.28
N PHE A 18 17.44 -20.07 12.00
CA PHE A 18 17.35 -21.42 11.47
C PHE A 18 15.92 -21.88 11.18
N ALA A 19 14.93 -21.41 11.97
CA ALA A 19 13.53 -21.67 11.70
C ALA A 19 13.06 -21.01 10.38
N LEU A 20 13.53 -19.79 10.09
CA LEU A 20 13.27 -19.10 8.83
C LEU A 20 13.94 -19.82 7.64
N VAL A 21 15.20 -20.16 7.77
CA VAL A 21 15.95 -20.90 6.73
C VAL A 21 15.32 -22.27 6.46
N ALA A 22 14.87 -22.99 7.49
CA ALA A 22 14.19 -24.28 7.32
C ALA A 22 12.87 -24.16 6.54
N GLN A 23 12.24 -23.00 6.52
CA GLN A 23 10.97 -22.77 5.85
C GLN A 23 11.08 -21.80 4.65
N TRP A 24 12.27 -21.62 4.08
CA TRP A 24 12.54 -20.72 2.95
C TRP A 24 11.56 -20.90 1.77
N LYS A 25 11.10 -22.14 1.51
CA LYS A 25 10.11 -22.43 0.45
C LYS A 25 8.78 -21.73 0.66
N MET A 26 8.33 -21.59 1.92
CA MET A 26 7.09 -20.87 2.25
C MET A 26 7.28 -19.38 2.06
N ILE A 27 8.44 -18.85 2.46
CA ILE A 27 8.77 -17.43 2.26
C ILE A 27 8.78 -17.09 0.78
N VAL A 28 9.47 -17.92 -0.04
CA VAL A 28 9.50 -17.75 -1.50
C VAL A 28 8.09 -17.83 -2.10
N LEU A 29 7.25 -18.74 -1.64
CA LEU A 29 5.86 -18.84 -2.11
C LEU A 29 5.06 -17.56 -1.81
N CYS A 30 5.20 -17.01 -0.61
CA CYS A 30 4.54 -15.75 -0.25
C CYS A 30 5.04 -14.57 -1.10
N VAL A 31 6.34 -14.51 -1.39
CA VAL A 31 6.92 -13.49 -2.28
C VAL A 31 6.38 -13.63 -3.70
N ILE A 32 6.31 -14.86 -4.24
CA ILE A 32 5.74 -15.09 -5.57
C ILE A 32 4.27 -14.68 -5.62
N LEU A 33 3.47 -15.02 -4.61
CA LEU A 33 2.07 -14.62 -4.53
C LEU A 33 1.91 -13.10 -4.48
N SER A 34 2.69 -12.40 -3.66
CA SER A 34 2.65 -10.93 -3.57
C SER A 34 3.07 -10.27 -4.88
N LEU A 35 4.07 -10.83 -5.60
CA LEU A 35 4.47 -10.35 -6.93
C LEU A 35 3.36 -10.56 -7.97
N VAL A 36 2.67 -11.70 -7.95
CA VAL A 36 1.51 -11.94 -8.83
C VAL A 36 0.42 -10.91 -8.57
N PHE A 37 0.08 -10.65 -7.30
CA PHE A 37 -0.89 -9.60 -6.96
C PHE A 37 -0.44 -8.20 -7.40
N ALA A 38 0.84 -7.86 -7.25
CA ALA A 38 1.40 -6.59 -7.71
C ALA A 38 1.31 -6.46 -9.25
N LEU A 39 1.63 -7.51 -10.00
CA LEU A 39 1.51 -7.53 -11.46
C LEU A 39 0.05 -7.42 -11.93
N LEU A 40 -0.89 -8.10 -11.26
CA LEU A 40 -2.32 -7.96 -11.53
C LEU A 40 -2.80 -6.54 -11.24
N TYR A 41 -2.37 -5.94 -10.13
CA TYR A 41 -2.66 -4.54 -9.80
C TYR A 41 -2.12 -3.58 -10.87
N LEU A 42 -0.85 -3.75 -11.31
CA LEU A 42 -0.24 -2.93 -12.36
C LEU A 42 -0.92 -3.09 -13.72
N ARG A 43 -1.49 -4.27 -14.00
CA ARG A 43 -2.23 -4.51 -15.25
C ARG A 43 -3.58 -3.82 -15.28
N VAL A 44 -4.26 -3.71 -14.14
CA VAL A 44 -5.61 -3.12 -14.05
C VAL A 44 -5.56 -1.62 -13.83
N THR A 45 -4.50 -1.10 -13.19
CA THR A 45 -4.37 0.33 -12.88
C THR A 45 -3.87 1.08 -14.12
N PRO A 46 -4.66 2.03 -14.68
CA PRO A 46 -4.24 2.78 -15.85
C PRO A 46 -3.08 3.72 -15.52
N ASP A 47 -2.22 3.93 -16.49
CA ASP A 47 -1.12 4.90 -16.40
C ASP A 47 -1.69 6.32 -16.26
N THR A 48 -1.16 7.10 -15.33
CA THR A 48 -1.53 8.49 -15.10
C THR A 48 -0.35 9.38 -15.47
N TYR A 49 -0.60 10.36 -16.30
CA TYR A 49 0.37 11.33 -16.78
C TYR A 49 0.17 12.68 -16.11
N SER A 50 1.16 13.55 -16.19
CA SER A 50 1.10 14.93 -15.72
C SER A 50 1.69 15.83 -16.78
N VAL A 51 1.00 16.91 -17.08
CA VAL A 51 1.52 18.01 -17.89
C VAL A 51 1.67 19.23 -17.02
N ASP A 52 2.64 20.05 -17.32
CA ASP A 52 2.88 21.32 -16.65
C ASP A 52 2.99 22.47 -17.65
N ALA A 53 2.80 23.66 -17.14
CA ALA A 53 2.95 24.89 -17.89
C ALA A 53 3.37 26.01 -16.94
N LEU A 54 4.00 27.07 -17.47
CA LEU A 54 4.47 28.20 -16.70
C LEU A 54 3.87 29.50 -17.23
N VAL A 55 3.40 30.31 -16.30
CA VAL A 55 2.86 31.63 -16.55
C VAL A 55 3.57 32.63 -15.65
N GLN A 56 4.06 33.71 -16.21
CA GLN A 56 4.61 34.83 -15.48
C GLN A 56 3.57 35.92 -15.36
N VAL A 57 3.33 36.36 -14.14
CA VAL A 57 2.52 37.54 -13.83
C VAL A 57 3.50 38.73 -13.71
N GLU A 58 3.43 39.64 -14.64
CA GLU A 58 4.23 40.84 -14.58
C GLU A 58 3.57 41.84 -13.62
N ASP A 59 4.35 42.31 -12.64
CA ASP A 59 3.90 43.44 -11.81
C ASP A 59 3.66 44.63 -12.71
N SER A 60 2.42 44.96 -12.95
CA SER A 60 2.09 46.24 -13.57
C SER A 60 2.44 47.33 -12.57
N LYS A 61 3.70 47.71 -12.48
CA LYS A 61 4.07 49.01 -11.96
C LYS A 61 3.48 50.03 -12.95
N GLY A 62 2.19 50.28 -12.80
CA GLY A 62 1.57 51.40 -13.50
C GLY A 62 2.35 52.68 -13.20
N ALA A 63 2.26 53.68 -14.05
CA ALA A 63 2.95 54.95 -13.84
C ALA A 63 2.75 55.53 -12.43
N SER A 64 1.69 55.14 -11.72
CA SER A 64 1.40 55.43 -10.31
C SER A 64 2.35 54.78 -9.30
N ALA A 65 2.93 53.59 -9.56
CA ALA A 65 3.85 52.96 -8.63
C ALA A 65 5.27 53.56 -8.67
N ALA A 66 5.63 54.13 -9.79
CA ALA A 66 6.93 54.87 -9.93
C ALA A 66 6.91 56.19 -9.15
N LEU A 67 5.72 56.73 -8.86
CA LEU A 67 5.49 58.00 -8.10
C LEU A 67 5.36 57.78 -6.57
N LEU A 68 5.08 56.53 -6.11
CA LEU A 68 4.85 56.23 -4.69
C LEU A 68 6.13 55.97 -3.87
N GLY A 69 7.33 56.01 -4.48
CA GLY A 69 8.61 55.95 -3.78
C GLY A 69 8.64 54.88 -2.65
N ASP A 70 9.40 55.17 -1.59
CA ASP A 70 9.65 54.25 -0.46
C ASP A 70 8.44 53.89 0.41
N LEU A 71 7.25 54.53 0.24
CA LEU A 71 6.05 54.20 1.05
C LEU A 71 5.39 52.86 0.63
N SER A 72 5.67 52.36 -0.58
CA SER A 72 5.10 51.08 -1.05
C SER A 72 5.67 49.86 -0.31
N GLN A 73 6.78 49.99 0.42
CA GLN A 73 7.43 48.89 1.16
C GLN A 73 6.79 48.59 2.53
N MET A 74 5.90 49.47 3.04
CA MET A 74 5.26 49.31 4.37
C MET A 74 3.85 48.70 4.32
N ILE A 75 3.28 48.52 3.15
CA ILE A 75 1.95 47.88 3.02
C ILE A 75 2.21 46.39 2.71
N ASP A 76 1.64 45.55 3.58
CA ASP A 76 1.66 44.09 3.45
C ASP A 76 1.12 43.68 2.06
N GLN A 77 2.03 43.51 1.10
CA GLN A 77 1.72 43.16 -0.28
C GLN A 77 1.28 41.72 -0.35
N LYS A 78 -0.01 41.45 -0.36
CA LYS A 78 -0.51 40.20 -0.94
C LYS A 78 0.11 40.08 -2.33
N SER A 79 0.94 39.05 -2.52
CA SER A 79 1.56 38.80 -3.82
C SER A 79 0.51 38.85 -4.92
N PRO A 80 0.67 39.63 -5.98
CA PRO A 80 -0.23 39.65 -7.14
C PRO A 80 -0.48 38.23 -7.68
N ALA A 81 0.53 37.37 -7.57
CA ALA A 81 0.45 35.97 -7.90
C ALA A 81 -0.68 35.22 -7.19
N GLN A 82 -0.99 35.54 -5.92
CA GLN A 82 -2.01 34.83 -5.15
C GLN A 82 -3.43 35.11 -5.69
N SER A 83 -3.69 36.35 -6.07
CA SER A 83 -4.96 36.72 -6.70
C SER A 83 -5.14 36.03 -8.06
N GLU A 84 -4.08 35.97 -8.85
CA GLU A 84 -4.11 35.29 -10.16
C GLU A 84 -4.26 33.78 -10.06
N ILE A 85 -3.74 33.15 -8.99
CA ILE A 85 -3.98 31.71 -8.69
C ILE A 85 -5.48 31.45 -8.49
N GLU A 86 -6.18 32.30 -7.74
CA GLU A 86 -7.62 32.14 -7.51
C GLU A 86 -8.45 32.40 -8.80
N ILE A 87 -8.00 33.33 -9.65
CA ILE A 87 -8.61 33.54 -10.97
C ILE A 87 -8.45 32.34 -11.88
N LEU A 88 -7.26 31.73 -11.93
CA LEU A 88 -6.96 30.52 -12.69
C LEU A 88 -7.80 29.31 -12.24
N LYS A 89 -8.20 29.26 -10.99
CA LYS A 89 -9.09 28.22 -10.43
C LYS A 89 -10.58 28.60 -10.51
N SER A 90 -10.90 29.80 -10.95
CA SER A 90 -12.27 30.31 -10.96
C SER A 90 -13.16 29.55 -11.94
N ARG A 91 -14.45 29.50 -11.63
CA ARG A 91 -15.48 28.99 -12.55
C ARG A 91 -15.56 29.75 -13.87
N LEU A 92 -15.11 30.99 -13.91
CA LEU A 92 -15.08 31.79 -15.13
C LEU A 92 -14.06 31.22 -16.14
N VAL A 93 -12.84 30.90 -15.69
CA VAL A 93 -11.80 30.35 -16.54
C VAL A 93 -12.07 28.86 -16.81
N LEU A 94 -12.25 28.05 -15.76
CA LEU A 94 -12.44 26.60 -15.92
C LEU A 94 -13.76 26.28 -16.64
N GLY A 95 -14.84 27.05 -16.36
CA GLY A 95 -16.12 26.85 -17.02
C GLY A 95 -16.08 27.13 -18.52
N SER A 96 -15.33 28.15 -18.95
CA SER A 96 -15.15 28.42 -20.36
C SER A 96 -14.45 27.28 -21.11
N VAL A 97 -13.45 26.68 -20.46
CA VAL A 97 -12.73 25.51 -21.00
C VAL A 97 -13.63 24.27 -21.04
N ILE A 98 -14.41 24.04 -19.97
CA ILE A 98 -15.38 22.93 -19.92
C ILE A 98 -16.38 23.04 -21.08
N HIS A 99 -16.91 24.22 -21.33
CA HIS A 99 -17.83 24.46 -22.45
C HIS A 99 -17.13 24.32 -23.81
N ALA A 100 -15.92 24.84 -23.98
CA ALA A 100 -15.20 24.83 -25.25
C ALA A 100 -14.77 23.40 -25.66
N LEU A 101 -14.42 22.55 -24.70
CA LEU A 101 -13.96 21.19 -24.92
C LEU A 101 -14.99 20.12 -24.54
N HIS A 102 -16.21 20.49 -24.17
CA HIS A 102 -17.29 19.56 -23.75
C HIS A 102 -16.88 18.60 -22.60
N LEU A 103 -16.07 19.07 -21.66
CA LEU A 103 -15.57 18.25 -20.54
C LEU A 103 -16.68 17.89 -19.53
N ASP A 104 -17.84 18.47 -19.66
CA ASP A 104 -19.04 18.16 -18.90
C ASP A 104 -19.77 16.90 -19.39
N LEU A 105 -19.30 16.29 -20.51
CA LEU A 105 -19.86 15.08 -21.06
C LEU A 105 -18.91 13.89 -20.78
N ASN A 106 -19.36 12.95 -19.96
CA ASN A 106 -18.65 11.72 -19.68
C ASN A 106 -19.28 10.57 -20.45
N ILE A 107 -18.45 9.78 -21.14
CA ILE A 107 -18.89 8.59 -21.86
C ILE A 107 -17.99 7.41 -21.42
N SER A 108 -18.59 6.26 -21.12
CA SER A 108 -17.88 5.03 -20.78
C SER A 108 -18.61 3.81 -21.32
N SER A 109 -17.91 2.69 -21.53
CA SER A 109 -18.51 1.43 -21.92
C SER A 109 -19.09 0.68 -20.72
N THR A 110 -20.24 0.02 -20.87
CA THR A 110 -20.79 -0.87 -19.82
C THR A 110 -19.96 -2.15 -19.66
N GLU A 111 -19.17 -2.51 -20.67
CA GLU A 111 -18.27 -3.66 -20.63
C GLU A 111 -16.98 -3.39 -19.86
N ASP A 112 -16.70 -2.14 -19.50
CA ASP A 112 -15.48 -1.75 -18.76
C ASP A 112 -15.54 -2.16 -17.28
N THR A 113 -15.69 -3.46 -17.04
CA THR A 113 -15.68 -4.08 -15.72
C THR A 113 -14.26 -4.46 -15.30
N PHE A 114 -14.03 -4.65 -13.99
CA PHE A 114 -12.74 -5.09 -13.46
C PHE A 114 -12.23 -6.37 -14.15
N SER A 115 -13.11 -7.35 -14.39
CA SER A 115 -12.78 -8.61 -15.08
C SER A 115 -12.37 -8.39 -16.52
N HIS A 116 -13.05 -7.47 -17.23
CA HIS A 116 -12.71 -7.13 -18.61
C HIS A 116 -11.35 -6.41 -18.70
N ARG A 117 -11.09 -5.45 -17.82
CA ARG A 117 -9.79 -4.76 -17.73
C ARG A 117 -8.64 -5.72 -17.42
N LEU A 118 -8.89 -6.73 -16.59
CA LEU A 118 -7.89 -7.75 -16.23
C LEU A 118 -7.50 -8.61 -17.45
N MET A 119 -8.48 -8.99 -18.27
CA MET A 119 -8.26 -9.88 -19.42
C MET A 119 -7.80 -9.12 -20.67
N ASN A 120 -8.44 -8.01 -21.00
CA ASN A 120 -8.31 -7.32 -22.29
C ASN A 120 -7.66 -5.92 -22.19
N GLY A 121 -7.49 -5.37 -20.99
CA GLY A 121 -7.10 -3.97 -20.79
C GLY A 121 -8.28 -3.01 -20.99
N SER A 122 -8.04 -1.70 -20.89
CA SER A 122 -9.02 -0.66 -21.24
C SER A 122 -8.87 -0.37 -22.74
N ASN A 123 -9.86 -0.72 -23.54
CA ASN A 123 -9.79 -0.63 -25.00
C ASN A 123 -10.63 0.52 -25.57
N TYR A 124 -11.11 1.43 -24.73
CA TYR A 124 -11.85 2.60 -25.22
C TYR A 124 -11.07 3.89 -24.97
N GLU A 125 -11.26 4.84 -25.87
CA GLU A 125 -10.66 6.17 -25.86
C GLU A 125 -11.76 7.22 -26.08
N VAL A 126 -11.70 8.31 -25.29
CA VAL A 126 -12.63 9.45 -25.44
C VAL A 126 -11.82 10.67 -25.84
N GLU A 127 -12.01 11.13 -27.07
CA GLU A 127 -11.33 12.30 -27.59
C GLU A 127 -12.28 13.51 -27.55
N TYR A 128 -11.86 14.56 -26.83
CA TYR A 128 -12.61 15.80 -26.67
C TYR A 128 -12.07 16.86 -27.65
N ALA A 129 -12.94 17.38 -28.48
CA ALA A 129 -12.63 18.44 -29.45
C ALA A 129 -13.67 19.57 -29.35
N SER A 130 -13.34 20.76 -29.89
CA SER A 130 -14.15 21.97 -29.78
C SER A 130 -15.60 21.82 -30.26
N ASN A 131 -15.89 20.91 -31.16
CA ASN A 131 -17.23 20.74 -31.74
C ASN A 131 -17.84 19.36 -31.49
N THR A 132 -17.13 18.44 -30.82
CA THR A 132 -17.56 17.06 -30.73
C THR A 132 -16.80 16.26 -29.68
N VAL A 133 -17.47 15.26 -29.11
CA VAL A 133 -16.84 14.23 -28.29
C VAL A 133 -16.86 12.92 -29.07
N LEU A 134 -15.69 12.41 -29.44
CA LEU A 134 -15.52 11.17 -30.18
C LEU A 134 -15.21 10.05 -29.20
N PHE A 135 -16.03 9.02 -29.20
CA PHE A 135 -15.82 7.79 -28.48
C PHE A 135 -15.35 6.68 -29.41
N LYS A 136 -14.22 6.06 -29.10
CA LYS A 136 -13.63 4.95 -29.82
C LYS A 136 -13.59 3.71 -28.91
N ASP A 137 -14.11 2.59 -29.37
CA ASP A 137 -14.09 1.31 -28.68
C ASP A 137 -13.65 0.22 -29.66
N ASN A 138 -12.44 -0.30 -29.52
CA ASN A 138 -11.80 -1.17 -30.48
C ASN A 138 -11.78 -0.55 -31.88
N ASN A 139 -12.45 -1.12 -32.85
CA ASN A 139 -12.55 -0.58 -34.20
C ASN A 139 -13.86 0.18 -34.48
N LYS A 140 -14.67 0.46 -33.46
CA LYS A 140 -15.95 1.13 -33.57
C LYS A 140 -15.91 2.49 -32.98
N LYS A 141 -16.60 3.46 -33.57
CA LYS A 141 -16.64 4.83 -33.11
C LYS A 141 -18.03 5.45 -33.25
N PHE A 142 -18.33 6.35 -32.32
CA PHE A 142 -19.45 7.27 -32.48
C PHE A 142 -19.04 8.66 -31.98
N GLU A 143 -19.73 9.64 -32.51
CA GLU A 143 -19.44 11.04 -32.30
C GLU A 143 -20.68 11.72 -31.68
N VAL A 144 -20.49 12.46 -30.58
CA VAL A 144 -21.52 13.29 -29.96
C VAL A 144 -21.22 14.74 -30.28
N ARG A 145 -21.96 15.34 -31.22
CA ARG A 145 -21.79 16.73 -31.64
C ARG A 145 -22.57 17.72 -30.76
N LYS A 146 -23.73 17.29 -30.27
CA LYS A 146 -24.55 18.10 -29.39
C LYS A 146 -25.25 17.22 -28.38
N PHE A 147 -25.21 17.64 -27.09
CA PHE A 147 -25.86 16.93 -26.01
C PHE A 147 -26.39 17.93 -24.98
N GLU A 148 -27.52 18.58 -25.30
CA GLU A 148 -28.27 19.45 -24.39
C GLU A 148 -29.47 18.67 -23.85
N ILE A 149 -29.55 18.53 -22.54
CA ILE A 149 -30.57 17.74 -21.85
C ILE A 149 -31.29 18.58 -20.79
N PRO A 150 -32.53 18.24 -20.41
CA PRO A 150 -33.25 18.93 -19.35
C PRO A 150 -32.53 18.89 -18.01
N GLN A 151 -32.65 19.96 -17.19
CA GLN A 151 -31.92 20.10 -15.92
C GLN A 151 -32.10 18.92 -14.96
N GLN A 152 -33.28 18.29 -14.96
CA GLN A 152 -33.56 17.13 -14.11
C GLN A 152 -32.71 15.88 -14.43
N PHE A 153 -32.05 15.81 -15.58
CA PHE A 153 -31.16 14.73 -15.99
C PHE A 153 -29.67 15.08 -15.87
N LEU A 154 -29.35 16.33 -15.53
CA LEU A 154 -27.96 16.70 -15.21
C LEU A 154 -27.46 15.85 -14.03
N ASP A 155 -26.19 15.48 -14.08
CA ASP A 155 -25.50 14.65 -13.09
C ASP A 155 -26.05 13.22 -12.96
N LYS A 156 -27.04 12.83 -13.76
CA LYS A 156 -27.58 11.45 -13.81
C LYS A 156 -26.93 10.66 -14.94
N THR A 157 -26.66 9.40 -14.67
CA THR A 157 -26.14 8.47 -15.67
C THR A 157 -27.28 7.94 -16.53
N LEU A 158 -27.12 8.07 -17.84
CA LEU A 158 -28.04 7.53 -18.84
C LEU A 158 -27.33 6.39 -19.59
N VAL A 159 -28.09 5.36 -19.93
CA VAL A 159 -27.62 4.26 -20.80
C VAL A 159 -27.97 4.60 -22.24
N LEU A 160 -26.96 4.68 -23.08
CA LEU A 160 -27.09 4.91 -24.52
C LEU A 160 -27.04 3.58 -25.23
N ASN A 161 -28.15 3.22 -25.89
CA ASN A 161 -28.29 2.00 -26.66
C ASN A 161 -28.56 2.31 -28.14
N PHE A 162 -27.95 1.55 -29.03
CA PHE A 162 -28.05 1.72 -30.47
C PHE A 162 -28.88 0.59 -31.12
N LYS A 163 -29.97 0.90 -31.79
CA LYS A 163 -30.82 -0.09 -32.48
C LYS A 163 -31.33 0.44 -33.80
N LYS A 164 -31.08 -0.28 -34.90
CA LYS A 164 -31.69 -0.06 -36.22
C LYS A 164 -31.73 1.40 -36.71
N GLY A 165 -30.60 2.11 -36.62
CA GLY A 165 -30.51 3.52 -37.06
C GLY A 165 -31.09 4.55 -36.11
N GLN A 166 -31.45 4.14 -34.88
CA GLN A 166 -31.91 5.00 -33.80
C GLN A 166 -31.05 4.78 -32.56
N PHE A 167 -30.99 5.77 -31.67
CA PHE A 167 -30.46 5.61 -30.33
C PHE A 167 -31.58 5.79 -29.29
N THR A 168 -31.45 5.10 -28.18
CA THR A 168 -32.32 5.23 -27.03
C THR A 168 -31.51 5.59 -25.81
N LEU A 169 -31.93 6.63 -25.09
CA LEU A 169 -31.40 6.99 -23.78
C LEU A 169 -32.34 6.45 -22.72
N THR A 170 -31.80 5.66 -21.81
CA THR A 170 -32.52 5.05 -20.69
C THR A 170 -31.91 5.55 -19.38
N ASN A 171 -32.72 5.89 -18.40
CA ASN A 171 -32.20 6.25 -17.09
C ASN A 171 -31.62 5.00 -16.39
N ALA A 172 -30.35 5.01 -16.04
CA ALA A 172 -29.67 3.87 -15.42
C ALA A 172 -30.28 3.45 -14.08
N ALA A 173 -30.92 4.36 -13.35
CA ALA A 173 -31.51 4.08 -12.03
C ALA A 173 -32.93 3.53 -12.10
N THR A 174 -33.76 4.01 -13.06
CA THR A 174 -35.19 3.61 -13.18
C THR A 174 -35.43 2.61 -14.30
N ASN A 175 -34.46 2.37 -15.17
CA ASN A 175 -34.56 1.55 -16.38
C ASN A 175 -35.66 2.04 -17.38
N GLU A 176 -36.10 3.30 -17.28
CA GLU A 176 -37.11 3.87 -18.14
C GLU A 176 -36.44 4.58 -19.35
N ALA A 177 -36.98 4.34 -20.54
CA ALA A 177 -36.53 5.06 -21.72
C ALA A 177 -37.01 6.53 -21.65
N VAL A 178 -36.05 7.47 -21.66
CA VAL A 178 -36.32 8.91 -21.55
C VAL A 178 -36.33 9.62 -22.89
N LEU A 179 -35.62 9.06 -23.87
CA LEU A 179 -35.54 9.60 -25.23
C LEU A 179 -35.22 8.48 -26.24
N THR A 180 -35.94 8.46 -27.36
CA THR A 180 -35.57 7.66 -28.55
C THR A 180 -35.59 8.58 -29.76
N ALA A 181 -34.51 8.58 -30.54
CA ALA A 181 -34.36 9.47 -31.67
C ALA A 181 -33.47 8.82 -32.79
N PRO A 182 -33.61 9.27 -34.04
CA PRO A 182 -32.79 8.78 -35.13
C PRO A 182 -31.32 9.24 -35.02
N LEU A 183 -30.41 8.44 -35.51
CA LEU A 183 -28.98 8.73 -35.60
C LEU A 183 -28.64 9.67 -36.76
N ASN A 184 -27.44 10.23 -36.74
CA ASN A 184 -26.82 10.99 -37.84
C ASN A 184 -27.54 12.30 -38.22
N GLN A 185 -28.36 12.83 -37.33
CA GLN A 185 -29.00 14.14 -37.46
C GLN A 185 -29.16 14.82 -36.11
N LEU A 186 -29.35 16.15 -36.16
CA LEU A 186 -29.70 16.94 -34.96
C LEU A 186 -31.16 16.69 -34.62
N ASN A 187 -31.41 16.15 -33.45
CA ASN A 187 -32.78 15.94 -32.95
C ASN A 187 -33.11 17.02 -31.92
N THR A 188 -34.12 17.83 -32.20
CA THR A 188 -34.70 18.81 -31.26
C THR A 188 -36.09 18.31 -30.88
N LEU A 189 -36.23 17.78 -29.67
CA LEU A 189 -37.46 17.17 -29.18
C LEU A 189 -37.90 17.88 -27.90
N ASN A 190 -39.18 18.18 -27.83
CA ASN A 190 -39.82 18.71 -26.62
C ASN A 190 -40.81 17.66 -26.13
N ASN A 191 -40.51 17.03 -25.02
CA ASN A 191 -41.36 16.00 -24.40
C ASN A 191 -41.72 16.41 -22.98
N GLN A 192 -42.46 15.57 -22.26
CA GLN A 192 -42.89 15.81 -20.88
C GLN A 192 -41.70 16.06 -19.91
N ASN A 193 -40.51 15.62 -20.28
CA ASN A 193 -39.29 15.79 -19.52
C ASN A 193 -38.53 17.10 -19.83
N GLY A 194 -38.92 17.84 -20.84
CA GLY A 194 -38.30 19.11 -21.27
C GLY A 194 -37.70 19.05 -22.69
N ILE A 195 -36.88 20.06 -22.99
CA ILE A 195 -36.28 20.22 -24.33
C ILE A 195 -34.97 19.45 -24.41
N TRP A 196 -34.85 18.61 -25.40
CA TRP A 196 -33.67 17.83 -25.77
C TRP A 196 -33.11 18.31 -27.09
N LYS A 197 -31.78 18.52 -27.17
CA LYS A 197 -31.08 18.73 -28.43
C LYS A 197 -29.90 17.80 -28.47
N VAL A 198 -30.04 16.73 -29.22
CA VAL A 198 -29.06 15.64 -29.26
C VAL A 198 -28.69 15.32 -30.72
N ASP A 199 -27.39 15.35 -31.02
CA ASP A 199 -26.81 14.94 -32.28
C ASP A 199 -25.73 13.89 -32.02
N ILE A 200 -26.06 12.62 -32.27
CA ILE A 200 -25.15 11.49 -32.15
C ILE A 200 -25.00 10.86 -33.55
N ARG A 201 -23.76 10.70 -33.96
CA ARG A 201 -23.44 10.18 -35.31
C ARG A 201 -22.54 8.95 -35.22
N THR A 202 -22.86 7.95 -36.02
CA THR A 202 -22.06 6.75 -36.22
C THR A 202 -22.33 6.14 -37.55
N GLN A 203 -21.31 5.52 -38.14
CA GLN A 203 -21.44 4.65 -39.32
C GLN A 203 -21.34 3.18 -38.94
N ASP A 204 -20.96 2.88 -37.69
CA ASP A 204 -20.71 1.55 -37.20
C ASP A 204 -21.96 0.93 -36.56
N GLN A 205 -22.09 -0.40 -36.70
CA GLN A 205 -23.09 -1.15 -35.95
C GLN A 205 -22.60 -1.42 -34.54
N LEU A 206 -23.04 -0.59 -33.60
CA LEU A 206 -22.74 -0.72 -32.20
C LEU A 206 -23.73 -1.68 -31.53
N LYS A 207 -23.21 -2.70 -30.83
CA LYS A 207 -24.04 -3.72 -30.16
C LYS A 207 -23.96 -3.58 -28.61
N THR A 208 -23.00 -2.82 -28.13
CA THR A 208 -22.74 -2.60 -26.70
C THR A 208 -23.50 -1.39 -26.23
N ASP A 209 -23.94 -1.41 -24.98
CA ASP A 209 -24.52 -0.26 -24.32
C ASP A 209 -23.40 0.63 -23.75
N TYR A 210 -23.63 1.94 -23.77
CA TYR A 210 -22.68 2.92 -23.26
C TYR A 210 -23.34 3.75 -22.15
N LEU A 211 -22.55 4.13 -21.16
CA LEU A 211 -22.98 5.08 -20.12
C LEU A 211 -22.61 6.48 -20.56
N ILE A 212 -23.59 7.37 -20.61
CA ILE A 212 -23.41 8.78 -20.93
C ILE A 212 -23.95 9.64 -19.79
N GLN A 213 -23.17 10.63 -19.35
CA GLN A 213 -23.57 11.54 -18.29
C GLN A 213 -23.19 12.96 -18.66
N LYS A 214 -24.16 13.87 -18.63
CA LYS A 214 -23.94 15.32 -18.72
C LYS A 214 -23.86 15.88 -17.31
N GLN A 215 -22.72 16.43 -16.96
CA GLN A 215 -22.52 17.05 -15.66
C GLN A 215 -23.03 18.49 -15.63
N SER A 216 -23.51 18.93 -14.48
CA SER A 216 -23.73 20.34 -14.21
C SER A 216 -22.38 21.08 -14.18
N LEU A 217 -22.39 22.39 -14.51
CA LEU A 217 -21.14 23.18 -14.52
C LEU A 217 -20.37 23.10 -13.19
N PRO A 218 -21.02 23.21 -12.01
CA PRO A 218 -20.31 23.05 -10.74
C PRO A 218 -19.63 21.67 -10.61
N ALA A 219 -20.34 20.58 -10.93
CA ALA A 219 -19.79 19.22 -10.83
C ALA A 219 -18.62 19.01 -11.80
N ALA A 220 -18.71 19.54 -13.02
CA ALA A 220 -17.63 19.46 -14.01
C ALA A 220 -16.40 20.29 -13.58
N VAL A 221 -16.59 21.48 -12.97
CA VAL A 221 -15.49 22.29 -12.41
C VAL A 221 -14.83 21.58 -11.24
N ASP A 222 -15.59 20.98 -10.33
CA ASP A 222 -15.03 20.23 -9.20
C ASP A 222 -14.20 19.04 -9.68
N LYS A 223 -14.69 18.30 -10.67
CA LYS A 223 -13.96 17.18 -11.30
C LYS A 223 -12.65 17.63 -11.97
N LEU A 224 -12.69 18.74 -12.72
CA LEU A 224 -11.51 19.32 -13.34
C LEU A 224 -10.49 19.77 -12.28
N SER A 225 -10.97 20.49 -11.26
CA SER A 225 -10.16 21.04 -10.16
C SER A 225 -9.48 19.96 -9.33
N ALA A 226 -10.08 18.77 -9.20
CA ALA A 226 -9.48 17.65 -8.47
C ALA A 226 -8.14 17.18 -9.07
N ASN A 227 -7.94 17.37 -10.38
CA ASN A 227 -6.74 16.98 -11.11
C ASN A 227 -5.87 18.17 -11.54
N TYR A 228 -6.33 19.41 -11.27
CA TYR A 228 -5.68 20.65 -11.63
C TYR A 228 -5.08 21.32 -10.39
N SER A 229 -3.86 21.78 -10.49
CA SER A 229 -3.20 22.51 -9.42
C SER A 229 -2.40 23.69 -9.98
N VAL A 230 -2.47 24.79 -9.27
CA VAL A 230 -1.70 26.00 -9.56
C VAL A 230 -0.98 26.42 -8.29
N ALA A 231 0.32 26.71 -8.41
CA ALA A 231 1.15 27.19 -7.31
C ALA A 231 2.25 28.13 -7.83
N GLU A 232 2.64 29.08 -7.02
CA GLU A 232 3.78 29.94 -7.31
C GLU A 232 5.09 29.15 -7.22
N LYS A 233 5.97 29.26 -8.22
CA LYS A 233 7.28 28.63 -8.28
C LYS A 233 8.34 29.55 -7.63
N GLY A 234 8.62 29.32 -6.37
CA GLY A 234 9.49 30.18 -5.55
C GLY A 234 8.69 31.14 -4.68
N LYS A 235 9.38 32.03 -3.98
CA LYS A 235 8.72 33.06 -3.14
C LYS A 235 8.76 34.40 -3.88
N LEU A 236 7.61 35.00 -4.08
CA LEU A 236 7.47 36.34 -4.67
C LEU A 236 8.11 36.46 -6.07
N THR A 237 8.11 35.39 -6.85
CA THR A 237 8.68 35.40 -8.21
C THR A 237 7.68 35.85 -9.27
N GLY A 238 6.38 35.85 -8.96
CA GLY A 238 5.34 36.06 -9.93
C GLY A 238 5.21 34.95 -10.98
N ILE A 239 5.98 33.85 -10.85
CA ILE A 239 5.91 32.72 -11.78
C ILE A 239 4.95 31.66 -11.22
N LEU A 240 3.87 31.41 -11.95
CA LEU A 240 2.86 30.41 -11.61
C LEU A 240 3.14 29.12 -12.39
N GLY A 241 3.28 28.02 -11.67
CA GLY A 241 3.31 26.69 -12.24
C GLY A 241 1.91 26.07 -12.22
N LEU A 242 1.43 25.69 -13.38
CA LEU A 242 0.18 24.99 -13.57
C LEU A 242 0.50 23.52 -13.79
N ASN A 243 -0.31 22.64 -13.22
CA ASN A 243 -0.14 21.20 -13.41
C ASN A 243 -1.51 20.54 -13.56
N TYR A 244 -1.66 19.65 -14.56
CA TYR A 244 -2.88 18.90 -14.79
C TYR A 244 -2.55 17.41 -14.98
N ARG A 245 -3.35 16.53 -14.38
CA ARG A 245 -3.13 15.09 -14.38
C ARG A 245 -4.30 14.36 -15.03
N GLY A 246 -3.98 13.28 -15.74
CA GLY A 246 -4.99 12.43 -16.37
C GLY A 246 -4.40 11.19 -17.00
N GLN A 247 -5.22 10.37 -17.62
CA GLN A 247 -4.82 9.10 -18.20
C GLN A 247 -4.40 9.22 -19.68
N ASP A 248 -4.98 10.18 -20.39
CA ASP A 248 -4.73 10.45 -21.80
C ASP A 248 -3.79 11.66 -21.94
N LYS A 249 -2.64 11.44 -22.58
CA LYS A 249 -1.57 12.44 -22.77
C LYS A 249 -2.03 13.62 -23.61
N GLU A 250 -2.69 13.34 -24.73
CA GLU A 250 -3.16 14.35 -25.66
C GLU A 250 -4.28 15.20 -25.04
N HIS A 251 -5.21 14.54 -24.35
CA HIS A 251 -6.31 15.20 -23.67
C HIS A 251 -5.82 16.16 -22.58
N ILE A 252 -4.93 15.74 -21.68
CA ILE A 252 -4.43 16.61 -20.60
C ILE A 252 -3.66 17.79 -21.15
N THR A 253 -2.92 17.62 -22.23
CA THR A 253 -2.18 18.68 -22.91
C THR A 253 -3.14 19.70 -23.54
N LYS A 254 -4.18 19.24 -24.24
CA LYS A 254 -5.22 20.10 -24.82
C LYS A 254 -5.95 20.90 -23.74
N VAL A 255 -6.34 20.25 -22.63
CA VAL A 255 -7.06 20.91 -21.52
C VAL A 255 -6.19 21.99 -20.88
N LEU A 256 -4.93 21.72 -20.56
CA LEU A 256 -4.06 22.70 -19.92
C LEU A 256 -3.77 23.88 -20.84
N ASN A 257 -3.53 23.64 -22.13
CA ASN A 257 -3.36 24.70 -23.11
C ASN A 257 -4.65 25.53 -23.32
N ALA A 258 -5.82 24.90 -23.26
CA ALA A 258 -7.10 25.62 -23.29
C ALA A 258 -7.29 26.49 -22.04
N ILE A 259 -6.89 26.03 -20.86
CA ILE A 259 -6.91 26.84 -19.63
C ILE A 259 -5.99 28.06 -19.77
N LEU A 260 -4.76 27.88 -20.29
CA LEU A 260 -3.84 28.99 -20.55
C LEU A 260 -4.44 30.01 -21.51
N SER A 261 -5.04 29.55 -22.61
CA SER A 261 -5.65 30.43 -23.61
C SER A 261 -6.87 31.17 -23.05
N ALA A 262 -7.74 30.48 -22.31
CA ALA A 262 -8.91 31.08 -21.68
C ALA A 262 -8.53 32.12 -20.64
N TYR A 263 -7.53 31.83 -19.82
CA TYR A 263 -6.98 32.75 -18.82
C TYR A 263 -6.34 33.97 -19.47
N SER A 264 -5.51 33.77 -20.50
CA SER A 264 -4.89 34.89 -21.24
C SER A 264 -5.96 35.81 -21.88
N ALA A 265 -6.95 35.20 -22.54
CA ALA A 265 -8.04 35.95 -23.16
C ALA A 265 -8.85 36.76 -22.11
N GLN A 266 -9.16 36.12 -20.96
CA GLN A 266 -9.86 36.79 -19.86
C GLN A 266 -9.03 37.91 -19.23
N ASN A 267 -7.73 37.73 -19.06
CA ASN A 267 -6.83 38.74 -18.53
C ASN A 267 -6.76 39.97 -19.47
N ILE A 268 -6.61 39.75 -20.78
CA ILE A 268 -6.61 40.78 -21.80
C ILE A 268 -7.97 41.51 -21.78
N ALA A 269 -9.10 40.79 -21.79
CA ALA A 269 -10.43 41.39 -21.80
C ALA A 269 -10.67 42.26 -20.55
N ARG A 270 -10.28 41.81 -19.36
CA ARG A 270 -10.37 42.57 -18.11
C ARG A 270 -9.57 43.86 -18.20
N ARG A 271 -8.31 43.79 -18.64
CA ARG A 271 -7.41 44.95 -18.72
C ARG A 271 -7.88 45.97 -19.80
N THR A 272 -8.34 45.46 -20.92
CA THR A 272 -8.92 46.29 -21.97
C THR A 272 -10.17 47.04 -21.48
N ALA A 273 -11.03 46.37 -20.71
CA ALA A 273 -12.21 47.01 -20.11
C ALA A 273 -11.83 48.08 -19.07
N GLU A 274 -10.88 47.80 -18.19
CA GLU A 274 -10.34 48.76 -17.20
C GLU A 274 -9.73 49.99 -17.93
N SER A 275 -8.88 49.76 -18.93
CA SER A 275 -8.27 50.83 -19.73
C SER A 275 -9.30 51.64 -20.50
N ALA A 276 -10.33 51.00 -21.06
CA ALA A 276 -11.39 51.68 -21.78
C ALA A 276 -12.21 52.61 -20.88
N GLN A 277 -12.49 52.22 -19.64
CA GLN A 277 -13.19 53.06 -18.67
C GLN A 277 -12.35 54.28 -18.26
N THR A 278 -11.05 54.09 -17.99
CA THR A 278 -10.14 55.20 -17.66
C THR A 278 -9.97 56.16 -18.86
N LEU A 279 -9.82 55.62 -20.08
CA LEU A 279 -9.75 56.44 -21.29
C LEU A 279 -10.99 57.30 -21.50
N LYS A 280 -12.19 56.71 -21.29
CA LYS A 280 -13.43 57.47 -21.39
C LYS A 280 -13.48 58.65 -20.39
N PHE A 281 -13.05 58.41 -19.15
CA PHE A 281 -12.96 59.50 -18.15
C PHE A 281 -11.97 60.59 -18.60
N LEU A 282 -10.80 60.23 -19.12
CA LEU A 282 -9.83 61.20 -19.61
C LEU A 282 -10.29 61.93 -20.87
N ASP A 283 -11.03 61.27 -21.78
CA ASP A 283 -11.63 61.89 -22.96
C ASP A 283 -12.64 63.00 -22.56
N GLU A 284 -13.35 62.85 -21.44
CA GLU A 284 -14.28 63.81 -20.92
C GLU A 284 -13.57 64.96 -20.15
N GLN A 285 -12.48 64.67 -19.42
CA GLN A 285 -11.79 65.63 -18.56
C GLN A 285 -10.76 66.50 -19.30
N LEU A 286 -10.03 65.98 -20.29
CA LEU A 286 -8.98 66.70 -20.99
C LEU A 286 -9.49 67.97 -21.73
N PRO A 287 -10.62 67.97 -22.44
CA PRO A 287 -11.11 69.14 -23.09
C PRO A 287 -11.56 70.25 -22.09
N GLU A 288 -12.16 69.86 -20.98
CA GLU A 288 -12.60 70.84 -19.94
C GLU A 288 -11.35 71.42 -19.26
N LEU A 289 -10.38 70.67 -18.93
CA LEU A 289 -9.10 71.11 -18.33
C LEU A 289 -8.33 72.00 -19.28
N LYS A 290 -8.33 71.69 -20.60
CA LYS A 290 -7.72 72.55 -21.63
C LYS A 290 -8.36 73.92 -21.69
N LYS A 291 -9.71 73.94 -21.65
CA LYS A 291 -10.48 75.18 -21.62
C LYS A 291 -10.13 76.01 -20.38
N GLN A 292 -10.09 75.37 -19.19
CA GLN A 292 -9.73 76.06 -17.96
C GLN A 292 -8.30 76.60 -17.96
N LEU A 293 -7.38 75.91 -18.61
CA LEU A 293 -6.01 76.39 -18.81
C LEU A 293 -5.95 77.58 -19.72
N ASP A 294 -6.64 77.51 -20.87
CA ASP A 294 -6.71 78.61 -21.82
C ASP A 294 -7.39 79.89 -21.20
N ASP A 295 -8.37 79.68 -20.31
CA ASP A 295 -9.01 80.79 -19.57
C ASP A 295 -8.03 81.39 -18.54
N ALA A 296 -7.31 80.54 -17.78
CA ALA A 296 -6.36 81.04 -16.80
C ALA A 296 -5.16 81.79 -17.49
N GLU A 297 -4.68 81.28 -18.60
CA GLU A 297 -3.64 81.92 -19.38
C GLU A 297 -4.09 83.29 -19.90
N ARG A 298 -5.35 83.39 -20.35
CA ARG A 298 -5.93 84.68 -20.80
C ARG A 298 -6.00 85.68 -19.66
N GLU A 299 -6.47 85.30 -18.48
CA GLU A 299 -6.55 86.15 -17.30
C GLU A 299 -5.16 86.58 -16.83
N PHE A 300 -4.23 85.69 -16.77
CA PHE A 300 -2.81 85.97 -16.42
C PHE A 300 -2.15 86.93 -17.42
N ASN A 301 -2.36 86.77 -18.72
CA ASN A 301 -1.83 87.66 -19.77
C ASN A 301 -2.48 89.11 -19.73
N LYS A 302 -3.81 89.19 -19.46
CA LYS A 302 -4.45 90.46 -19.21
C LYS A 302 -3.84 91.21 -18.04
N PHE A 303 -3.65 90.51 -16.93
CA PHE A 303 -3.01 91.08 -15.73
C PHE A 303 -1.59 91.58 -16.03
N ARG A 304 -0.78 90.81 -16.73
CA ARG A 304 0.58 91.17 -17.14
C ARG A 304 0.61 92.43 -18.05
N GLN A 305 -0.33 92.60 -18.97
CA GLN A 305 -0.49 93.79 -19.84
C GLN A 305 -0.88 95.00 -19.06
N GLN A 306 -1.73 94.88 -18.05
CA GLN A 306 -2.26 95.98 -17.26
C GLN A 306 -1.20 96.57 -16.30
N TYR A 307 -0.37 95.75 -15.69
CA TYR A 307 0.57 96.19 -14.65
C TYR A 307 2.05 96.26 -15.07
N ASN A 308 2.37 96.00 -16.31
CA ASN A 308 3.64 96.13 -16.97
C ASN A 308 4.86 95.68 -16.15
N THR A 309 5.04 94.40 -15.98
CA THR A 309 6.11 93.68 -15.29
C THR A 309 6.18 93.92 -13.77
N VAL A 310 5.77 92.86 -13.01
CA VAL A 310 5.92 92.85 -11.54
C VAL A 310 7.24 92.08 -11.26
N ASP A 311 8.18 92.77 -10.55
CA ASP A 311 9.36 92.18 -10.05
C ASP A 311 9.04 91.24 -8.85
N VAL A 312 9.18 89.96 -8.98
CA VAL A 312 8.83 88.98 -7.95
C VAL A 312 10.03 88.75 -7.05
N THR A 313 9.88 89.10 -5.77
CA THR A 313 10.94 88.80 -4.78
C THR A 313 11.27 87.31 -4.66
N LYS A 314 12.50 86.94 -4.29
CA LYS A 314 12.88 85.58 -4.07
C LYS A 314 12.01 84.77 -3.09
N GLU A 315 11.48 85.45 -2.11
CA GLU A 315 10.56 84.92 -1.12
C GLU A 315 9.22 84.50 -1.76
N SER A 316 8.70 85.32 -2.68
CA SER A 316 7.46 85.03 -3.44
C SER A 316 7.69 83.86 -4.42
N GLU A 317 8.89 83.72 -4.98
CA GLU A 317 9.26 82.59 -5.80
C GLU A 317 9.29 81.26 -5.00
N LEU A 318 9.79 81.30 -3.74
CA LEU A 318 9.80 80.14 -2.86
C LEU A 318 8.38 79.69 -2.52
N TYR A 319 7.50 80.60 -2.14
CA TYR A 319 6.10 80.34 -1.86
C TYR A 319 5.37 79.78 -3.09
N LEU A 320 5.69 80.28 -4.26
CA LEU A 320 5.11 79.83 -5.51
C LEU A 320 5.55 78.36 -5.79
N THR A 321 6.86 78.09 -5.66
CA THR A 321 7.41 76.73 -5.86
C THR A 321 6.77 75.71 -4.87
N GLN A 322 6.64 76.09 -3.59
CA GLN A 322 5.99 75.24 -2.61
C GLN A 322 4.50 75.04 -2.93
N SER A 323 3.77 76.08 -3.33
CA SER A 323 2.38 75.97 -3.69
C SER A 323 2.13 75.06 -4.89
N ILE A 324 2.96 75.19 -5.95
CA ILE A 324 2.90 74.37 -7.13
C ILE A 324 3.20 72.89 -6.76
N THR A 325 4.25 72.66 -5.92
CA THR A 325 4.58 71.32 -5.47
C THR A 325 3.44 70.62 -4.72
N LEU A 326 2.82 71.35 -3.77
CA LEU A 326 1.68 70.84 -3.02
C LEU A 326 0.45 70.54 -3.87
N GLU A 327 0.10 71.46 -4.80
CA GLU A 327 -0.99 71.28 -5.70
C GLU A 327 -0.78 70.16 -6.72
N THR A 328 0.44 70.01 -7.26
CA THR A 328 0.78 68.89 -8.10
C THR A 328 0.62 67.59 -7.34
N LYS A 329 1.11 67.54 -6.07
CA LYS A 329 0.96 66.35 -5.24
C LYS A 329 -0.51 66.01 -4.93
N LYS A 330 -1.35 67.01 -4.68
CA LYS A 330 -2.79 66.81 -4.53
C LYS A 330 -3.43 66.20 -5.77
N ILE A 331 -3.08 66.69 -6.96
CA ILE A 331 -3.56 66.18 -8.26
C ILE A 331 -3.16 64.73 -8.47
N GLU A 332 -1.91 64.37 -8.18
CA GLU A 332 -1.42 63.00 -8.24
C GLU A 332 -2.26 62.10 -7.32
N LEU A 333 -2.52 62.53 -6.08
CA LEU A 333 -3.36 61.78 -5.14
C LEU A 333 -4.82 61.69 -5.60
N GLN A 334 -5.37 62.75 -6.22
CA GLN A 334 -6.72 62.70 -6.82
C GLN A 334 -6.81 61.75 -8.00
N GLN A 335 -5.78 61.66 -8.83
CA GLN A 335 -5.71 60.67 -9.90
C GLN A 335 -5.67 59.24 -9.33
N GLN A 336 -4.83 59.01 -8.33
CA GLN A 336 -4.81 57.74 -7.62
C GLN A 336 -6.12 57.37 -6.95
N HIS A 337 -6.82 58.37 -6.39
CA HIS A 337 -8.15 58.19 -5.84
C HIS A 337 -9.15 57.75 -6.92
N ALA A 338 -9.11 58.36 -8.12
CA ALA A 338 -9.97 57.97 -9.23
C ALA A 338 -9.66 56.53 -9.72
N ASP A 339 -8.41 56.16 -9.82
CA ASP A 339 -7.97 54.80 -10.18
C ASP A 339 -8.42 53.75 -9.13
N LEU A 340 -8.33 54.08 -7.85
CA LEU A 340 -8.80 53.22 -6.77
C LEU A 340 -10.34 53.17 -6.71
N ALA A 341 -11.04 54.26 -6.96
CA ALA A 341 -12.50 54.32 -6.97
C ALA A 341 -13.12 53.48 -8.10
N ALA A 342 -12.36 53.23 -9.17
CA ALA A 342 -12.77 52.29 -10.23
C ALA A 342 -12.71 50.81 -9.77
N LYS A 343 -11.98 50.49 -8.69
CA LYS A 343 -11.70 49.12 -8.22
C LYS A 343 -12.30 48.80 -6.86
N TYR A 344 -12.48 49.84 -6.01
CA TYR A 344 -12.85 49.63 -4.61
C TYR A 344 -14.01 50.59 -4.22
N THR A 345 -14.79 50.15 -3.23
CA THR A 345 -15.84 51.00 -2.62
C THR A 345 -15.21 52.04 -1.71
N ALA A 346 -15.97 53.09 -1.40
CA ALA A 346 -15.53 54.23 -0.56
C ALA A 346 -15.07 53.78 0.87
N GLU A 347 -15.59 52.68 1.37
CA GLU A 347 -15.28 52.12 2.69
C GLU A 347 -13.96 51.33 2.75
N HIS A 348 -13.34 51.06 1.60
CA HIS A 348 -12.10 50.27 1.54
C HIS A 348 -10.94 51.00 2.25
N PRO A 349 -10.06 50.31 3.01
CA PRO A 349 -8.93 50.91 3.72
C PRO A 349 -8.05 51.79 2.82
N ALA A 350 -7.73 51.35 1.59
CA ALA A 350 -6.94 52.15 0.64
C ALA A 350 -7.65 53.47 0.21
N MET A 351 -8.97 53.47 0.11
CA MET A 351 -9.75 54.68 -0.20
C MET A 351 -9.74 55.66 0.98
N ARG A 352 -9.83 55.17 2.21
CA ARG A 352 -9.74 56.02 3.43
C ARG A 352 -8.36 56.62 3.59
N GLU A 353 -7.31 55.87 3.29
CA GLU A 353 -5.92 56.32 3.36
C GLU A 353 -5.64 57.45 2.36
N ILE A 354 -6.01 57.27 1.06
CA ILE A 354 -5.81 58.27 0.04
C ILE A 354 -6.62 59.59 0.35
N ASN A 355 -7.80 59.42 0.90
CA ASN A 355 -8.61 60.56 1.33
C ASN A 355 -7.96 61.32 2.51
N ALA A 356 -7.35 60.61 3.45
CA ALA A 356 -6.59 61.23 4.55
C ALA A 356 -5.36 61.99 4.04
N GLN A 357 -4.63 61.43 3.05
CA GLN A 357 -3.48 62.08 2.43
C GLN A 357 -3.91 63.40 1.68
N ILE A 358 -4.99 63.34 0.90
CA ILE A 358 -5.55 64.50 0.23
C ILE A 358 -5.91 65.56 1.28
N GLY A 359 -6.59 65.20 2.38
CA GLY A 359 -6.95 66.12 3.45
C GLY A 359 -5.75 66.75 4.15
N ALA A 360 -4.63 66.03 4.30
CA ALA A 360 -3.38 66.57 4.86
C ALA A 360 -2.74 67.63 3.93
N ILE A 361 -2.71 67.34 2.61
CA ILE A 361 -2.21 68.32 1.60
C ILE A 361 -3.10 69.57 1.56
N ASP A 362 -4.42 69.40 1.63
CA ASP A 362 -5.36 70.53 1.68
C ASP A 362 -5.12 71.47 2.87
N LYS A 363 -4.78 70.90 4.05
CA LYS A 363 -4.38 71.71 5.20
C LYS A 363 -3.11 72.53 4.92
N GLN A 364 -2.08 71.88 4.36
CA GLN A 364 -0.82 72.57 4.01
C GLN A 364 -1.04 73.67 2.97
N ILE A 365 -1.87 73.46 1.96
CA ILE A 365 -2.24 74.47 0.97
C ILE A 365 -2.97 75.60 1.67
N THR A 366 -3.87 75.36 2.61
CA THR A 366 -4.63 76.39 3.34
C THR A 366 -3.69 77.25 4.21
N GLU A 367 -2.72 76.62 4.90
CA GLU A 367 -1.69 77.30 5.70
C GLU A 367 -0.81 78.20 4.81
N LEU A 368 -0.33 77.69 3.68
CA LEU A 368 0.47 78.45 2.73
C LEU A 368 -0.32 79.65 2.15
N ASN A 369 -1.60 79.47 1.81
CA ASN A 369 -2.47 80.49 1.34
C ASN A 369 -2.70 81.61 2.40
N SER A 370 -2.70 81.25 3.69
CA SER A 370 -2.83 82.27 4.77
C SER A 370 -1.58 83.15 4.84
N THR A 371 -0.39 82.61 4.57
CA THR A 371 0.84 83.38 4.51
C THR A 371 0.89 84.31 3.29
N LEU A 372 0.41 83.86 2.13
CA LEU A 372 0.29 84.66 0.91
C LEU A 372 -0.65 85.87 1.05
N LYS A 373 -1.64 85.80 1.94
CA LYS A 373 -2.54 86.98 2.24
C LYS A 373 -1.83 88.18 2.85
N GLN A 374 -0.58 88.00 3.35
CA GLN A 374 0.20 89.09 3.92
C GLN A 374 1.00 89.91 2.87
N LEU A 375 1.08 89.43 1.61
CA LEU A 375 1.78 90.11 0.52
C LEU A 375 0.96 91.30 -0.04
N PRO A 376 1.61 92.31 -0.69
CA PRO A 376 0.95 93.37 -1.40
C PRO A 376 -0.08 92.87 -2.45
N ASP A 377 -1.20 93.48 -2.62
CA ASP A 377 -2.29 92.97 -3.43
C ASP A 377 -1.93 92.64 -4.89
N ILE A 378 -1.11 93.45 -5.51
CA ILE A 378 -0.67 93.27 -6.90
C ILE A 378 0.26 91.98 -6.96
N GLN A 379 1.21 91.81 -6.03
CA GLN A 379 2.07 90.65 -5.99
C GLN A 379 1.29 89.38 -5.68
N ARG A 380 0.30 89.46 -4.77
CA ARG A 380 -0.58 88.34 -4.42
C ARG A 380 -1.41 87.87 -5.64
N GLN A 381 -2.05 88.80 -6.36
CA GLN A 381 -2.78 88.47 -7.57
C GLN A 381 -1.93 87.90 -8.66
N TYR A 382 -0.72 88.43 -8.87
CA TYR A 382 0.24 87.87 -9.84
C TYR A 382 0.57 86.41 -9.51
N LEU A 383 0.95 86.15 -8.25
CA LEU A 383 1.33 84.80 -7.79
C LEU A 383 0.12 83.87 -7.87
N GLN A 384 -1.04 84.28 -7.58
CA GLN A 384 -2.27 83.48 -7.69
C GLN A 384 -2.58 83.10 -9.12
N LEU A 385 -2.55 84.05 -10.05
CA LEU A 385 -2.82 83.76 -11.46
C LEU A 385 -1.69 82.91 -12.10
N PHE A 386 -0.46 83.22 -11.77
CA PHE A 386 0.69 82.40 -12.27
C PHE A 386 0.61 81.00 -11.77
N ARG A 387 0.36 80.78 -10.46
CA ARG A 387 0.15 79.46 -9.89
C ARG A 387 -0.98 78.72 -10.59
N GLU A 388 -2.10 79.39 -10.85
CA GLU A 388 -3.22 78.73 -11.49
C GLU A 388 -2.88 78.24 -12.92
N VAL A 389 -2.16 79.05 -13.70
CA VAL A 389 -1.66 78.60 -15.01
C VAL A 389 -0.71 77.44 -14.90
N GLU A 390 0.28 77.52 -14.01
CA GLU A 390 1.34 76.49 -13.89
C GLU A 390 0.76 75.13 -13.42
N VAL A 391 -0.12 75.15 -12.40
CA VAL A 391 -0.79 73.93 -11.91
C VAL A 391 -1.65 73.31 -13.00
N LYS A 392 -2.45 74.09 -13.72
CA LYS A 392 -3.30 73.63 -14.83
C LYS A 392 -2.45 73.06 -16.00
N THR A 393 -1.31 73.66 -16.27
CA THR A 393 -0.37 73.20 -17.31
C THR A 393 0.24 71.85 -16.94
N GLN A 394 0.71 71.71 -15.68
CA GLN A 394 1.29 70.46 -15.19
C GLN A 394 0.27 69.34 -15.19
N LEU A 395 -0.96 69.65 -14.69
CA LEU A 395 -2.07 68.69 -14.68
C LEU A 395 -2.45 68.22 -16.09
N TYR A 396 -2.65 69.17 -17.02
CA TYR A 396 -3.00 68.85 -18.39
C TYR A 396 -1.94 67.99 -19.05
N THR A 397 -0.67 68.30 -18.85
CA THR A 397 0.44 67.52 -19.39
C THR A 397 0.53 66.12 -18.79
N ALA A 398 0.35 65.99 -17.47
CA ALA A 398 0.32 64.69 -16.77
C ALA A 398 -0.81 63.79 -17.25
N LEU A 399 -2.06 64.36 -17.34
CA LEU A 399 -3.23 63.62 -17.81
C LEU A 399 -3.11 63.26 -19.30
N LEU A 400 -2.57 64.16 -20.14
CA LEU A 400 -2.33 63.87 -21.54
C LEU A 400 -1.32 62.74 -21.75
N ASN A 401 -0.24 62.71 -20.95
CA ASN A 401 0.73 61.61 -20.98
C ASN A 401 0.09 60.28 -20.55
N SER A 402 -0.72 60.27 -19.47
CA SER A 402 -1.47 59.11 -19.01
C SER A 402 -2.46 58.64 -20.09
N TYR A 403 -3.18 59.56 -20.74
CA TYR A 403 -4.05 59.22 -21.85
C TYR A 403 -3.33 58.54 -23.00
N GLN A 404 -2.17 59.10 -23.42
CA GLN A 404 -1.37 58.51 -24.49
C GLN A 404 -0.87 57.12 -24.14
N GLN A 405 -0.37 56.93 -22.90
CA GLN A 405 0.09 55.60 -22.41
C GLN A 405 -1.04 54.55 -22.39
N LEU A 406 -2.21 54.92 -21.87
CA LEU A 406 -3.38 54.02 -21.84
C LEU A 406 -3.90 53.70 -23.24
N ARG A 407 -3.85 54.69 -24.15
CA ARG A 407 -4.25 54.48 -25.55
C ARG A 407 -3.32 53.49 -26.26
N ILE A 408 -2.01 53.58 -26.02
CA ILE A 408 -1.01 52.62 -26.53
C ILE A 408 -1.25 51.24 -25.92
N ALA A 409 -1.46 51.16 -24.61
CA ALA A 409 -1.72 49.90 -23.92
C ALA A 409 -2.98 49.20 -24.45
N LYS A 410 -4.06 49.97 -24.67
CA LYS A 410 -5.33 49.47 -25.26
C LYS A 410 -5.13 48.99 -26.71
N ALA A 411 -4.39 49.73 -27.52
CA ALA A 411 -4.13 49.38 -28.91
C ALA A 411 -3.23 48.15 -29.06
N GLY A 412 -2.37 47.90 -28.05
CA GLY A 412 -1.49 46.74 -28.04
C GLY A 412 -2.12 45.44 -27.53
N GLU A 413 -3.35 45.48 -27.00
CA GLU A 413 -4.03 44.34 -26.34
C GLU A 413 -3.09 43.57 -25.37
N ILE A 414 -2.23 44.28 -24.65
CA ILE A 414 -1.20 43.68 -23.79
C ILE A 414 -1.80 43.40 -22.41
N GLY A 415 -1.91 42.10 -22.06
CA GLY A 415 -2.18 41.66 -20.70
C GLY A 415 -0.94 41.82 -19.79
N ASN A 416 -1.11 41.65 -18.47
CA ASN A 416 -0.01 41.59 -17.52
C ASN A 416 0.44 40.12 -17.27
N VAL A 417 0.01 39.21 -18.11
CA VAL A 417 0.30 37.80 -18.01
C VAL A 417 1.03 37.34 -19.26
N ARG A 418 2.18 36.74 -19.05
CA ARG A 418 3.01 36.14 -20.12
C ARG A 418 3.05 34.65 -19.97
N ILE A 419 2.65 33.91 -20.99
CA ILE A 419 2.86 32.45 -21.04
C ILE A 419 4.37 32.24 -21.32
N VAL A 420 5.05 31.62 -20.33
CA VAL A 420 6.48 31.32 -20.41
C VAL A 420 6.69 29.97 -21.06
N ASP A 421 5.84 29.00 -20.66
CA ASP A 421 5.90 27.64 -21.20
C ASP A 421 4.50 27.08 -21.38
N THR A 422 4.27 26.39 -22.48
CA THR A 422 3.01 25.73 -22.82
C THR A 422 3.06 24.24 -22.48
N ALA A 423 1.91 23.63 -22.24
CA ALA A 423 1.83 22.21 -21.99
C ALA A 423 2.28 21.39 -23.20
N VAL A 424 3.21 20.47 -22.97
CA VAL A 424 3.73 19.52 -23.96
C VAL A 424 3.36 18.09 -23.52
N GLU A 425 3.16 17.21 -24.48
CA GLU A 425 2.80 15.82 -24.19
C GLU A 425 3.88 15.10 -23.36
N PRO A 426 3.49 14.50 -22.22
CA PRO A 426 4.43 13.81 -21.34
C PRO A 426 4.90 12.50 -21.95
N VAL A 427 6.18 12.18 -21.82
CA VAL A 427 6.77 10.94 -22.34
C VAL A 427 6.45 9.77 -21.39
N GLU A 428 6.59 9.96 -20.07
CA GLU A 428 6.49 8.91 -19.06
C GLU A 428 5.31 9.12 -18.10
N PRO A 429 4.67 8.05 -17.64
CA PRO A 429 3.64 8.15 -16.62
C PRO A 429 4.23 8.46 -15.24
N ILE A 430 3.53 9.29 -14.46
CA ILE A 430 3.92 9.60 -13.07
C ILE A 430 3.43 8.53 -12.08
N LYS A 431 2.39 7.77 -12.44
CA LYS A 431 1.79 6.67 -11.66
C LYS A 431 1.25 5.58 -12.61
N PRO A 432 1.19 4.29 -12.18
CA PRO A 432 1.80 3.75 -10.98
C PRO A 432 3.33 3.69 -11.11
N LYS A 433 4.05 3.89 -10.00
CA LYS A 433 5.52 3.73 -9.98
C LYS A 433 5.87 2.24 -9.95
N LYS A 434 5.95 1.61 -11.13
CA LYS A 434 6.07 0.15 -11.33
C LYS A 434 7.17 -0.47 -10.48
N ILE A 435 8.36 0.11 -10.48
CA ILE A 435 9.52 -0.40 -9.72
C ILE A 435 9.25 -0.34 -8.21
N GLN A 436 8.69 0.76 -7.69
CA GLN A 436 8.42 0.90 -6.26
C GLN A 436 7.37 -0.10 -5.77
N ILE A 437 6.32 -0.36 -6.58
CA ILE A 437 5.29 -1.35 -6.26
C ILE A 437 5.87 -2.76 -6.22
N LEU A 438 6.76 -3.12 -7.17
CA LEU A 438 7.41 -4.43 -7.18
C LEU A 438 8.34 -4.61 -5.99
N ILE A 439 9.14 -3.60 -5.63
CA ILE A 439 10.00 -3.63 -4.44
C ILE A 439 9.14 -3.79 -3.18
N LEU A 440 8.06 -3.03 -3.06
CA LEU A 440 7.14 -3.13 -1.92
C LEU A 440 6.48 -4.51 -1.82
N ALA A 441 6.12 -5.10 -2.96
CA ALA A 441 5.55 -6.44 -3.01
C ALA A 441 6.54 -7.51 -2.53
N ILE A 442 7.81 -7.42 -2.93
CA ILE A 442 8.88 -8.33 -2.44
C ILE A 442 9.04 -8.19 -0.93
N PHE A 443 9.10 -6.96 -0.42
CA PHE A 443 9.25 -6.71 1.01
C PHE A 443 8.06 -7.25 1.82
N LEU A 444 6.83 -6.93 1.40
CA LEU A 444 5.60 -7.42 2.05
C LEU A 444 5.49 -8.95 1.98
N GLY A 445 5.78 -9.53 0.82
CA GLY A 445 5.79 -10.98 0.64
C GLY A 445 6.81 -11.68 1.53
N GLY A 446 8.02 -11.13 1.63
CA GLY A 446 9.07 -11.61 2.53
C GLY A 446 8.70 -11.50 4.00
N PHE A 447 8.14 -10.36 4.41
CA PHE A 447 7.67 -10.13 5.78
C PHE A 447 6.54 -11.07 6.18
N LEU A 448 5.50 -11.19 5.35
CA LEU A 448 4.39 -12.12 5.58
C LEU A 448 4.86 -13.57 5.58
N GLY A 449 5.75 -13.93 4.67
CA GLY A 449 6.35 -15.26 4.61
C GLY A 449 7.15 -15.60 5.87
N ALA A 450 7.93 -14.67 6.38
CA ALA A 450 8.66 -14.81 7.64
C ALA A 450 7.71 -14.96 8.84
N LEU A 451 6.66 -14.13 8.89
CA LEU A 451 5.65 -14.21 9.94
C LEU A 451 4.94 -15.56 9.96
N VAL A 452 4.51 -16.07 8.81
CA VAL A 452 3.87 -17.39 8.66
C VAL A 452 4.84 -18.51 9.05
N ALA A 453 6.12 -18.41 8.64
CA ALA A 453 7.15 -19.37 9.00
C ALA A 453 7.38 -19.43 10.52
N LEU A 454 7.46 -18.29 11.19
CA LEU A 454 7.61 -18.21 12.65
C LEU A 454 6.37 -18.74 13.37
N LEU A 455 5.18 -18.35 12.95
CA LEU A 455 3.93 -18.85 13.54
C LEU A 455 3.82 -20.37 13.42
N ARG A 456 4.16 -20.93 12.26
CA ARG A 456 4.19 -22.38 12.04
C ARG A 456 5.25 -23.09 12.90
N ASN A 457 6.37 -22.42 13.18
CA ASN A 457 7.41 -22.97 14.06
C ASN A 457 6.94 -23.03 15.52
N VAL A 458 6.26 -21.99 15.99
CA VAL A 458 5.67 -21.95 17.35
C VAL A 458 4.58 -23.00 17.53
N LEU A 459 3.77 -23.24 16.49
CA LEU A 459 2.73 -24.28 16.51
C LEU A 459 3.27 -25.72 16.46
N ARG A 460 4.58 -25.94 16.21
CA ARG A 460 5.22 -27.24 16.24
C ARG A 460 5.75 -27.54 17.64
N THR A 461 4.91 -28.13 18.48
CA THR A 461 5.15 -28.40 19.90
C THR A 461 5.84 -29.74 20.20
N GLY A 462 6.50 -30.37 19.21
CA GLY A 462 7.16 -31.65 19.42
C GLY A 462 8.49 -31.52 20.19
N VAL A 463 8.81 -32.55 21.00
CA VAL A 463 10.07 -32.66 21.76
C VAL A 463 11.28 -32.57 20.84
N LYS A 464 12.22 -31.67 21.15
CA LYS A 464 13.43 -31.44 20.35
C LYS A 464 14.75 -31.73 21.12
N ASP A 465 14.66 -31.84 22.44
CA ASP A 465 15.83 -32.07 23.29
C ASP A 465 15.56 -33.14 24.37
N SER A 466 16.51 -34.04 24.60
CA SER A 466 16.44 -35.06 25.65
C SER A 466 16.44 -34.41 27.04
N ALA A 467 17.21 -33.33 27.24
CA ALA A 467 17.28 -32.60 28.49
C ALA A 467 15.91 -31.96 28.89
N GLN A 468 15.03 -31.72 27.94
CA GLN A 468 13.68 -31.25 28.21
C GLN A 468 12.85 -32.36 28.87
N ILE A 469 12.94 -33.60 28.38
CA ILE A 469 12.26 -34.78 28.95
C ILE A 469 12.77 -35.01 30.37
N GLU A 470 14.10 -35.03 30.57
CA GLU A 470 14.72 -35.29 31.85
C GLU A 470 14.36 -34.27 32.92
N ARG A 471 14.31 -33.00 32.55
CA ARG A 471 13.93 -31.90 33.48
C ARG A 471 12.44 -31.94 33.86
N GLU A 472 11.58 -32.28 32.92
CA GLU A 472 10.13 -32.25 33.13
C GLU A 472 9.62 -33.44 33.93
N PHE A 473 10.20 -34.63 33.68
CA PHE A 473 9.66 -35.87 34.23
C PHE A 473 10.58 -36.49 35.30
N ASP A 474 11.74 -35.93 35.55
CA ASP A 474 12.77 -36.51 36.45
C ASP A 474 13.08 -37.98 36.14
N LEU A 475 13.08 -38.34 34.87
CA LEU A 475 13.34 -39.66 34.35
C LEU A 475 14.49 -39.62 33.33
N PRO A 476 15.43 -40.57 33.37
CA PRO A 476 16.58 -40.59 32.45
C PRO A 476 16.16 -40.85 31.02
N VAL A 477 16.82 -40.19 30.05
CA VAL A 477 16.81 -40.57 28.64
C VAL A 477 18.01 -41.47 28.38
N TYR A 478 17.78 -42.78 28.33
CA TYR A 478 18.84 -43.77 28.17
C TYR A 478 19.66 -43.62 26.91
N ALA A 479 19.06 -43.18 25.85
CA ALA A 479 19.78 -42.76 24.65
C ALA A 479 18.92 -41.90 23.71
N THR A 480 19.65 -41.21 22.84
CA THR A 480 19.14 -40.50 21.69
C THR A 480 19.51 -41.24 20.41
N VAL A 481 18.51 -41.71 19.67
CA VAL A 481 18.73 -42.52 18.45
C VAL A 481 18.57 -41.61 17.23
N PRO A 482 19.67 -41.35 16.47
CA PRO A 482 19.59 -40.51 15.29
C PRO A 482 18.85 -41.20 14.15
N ARG A 483 18.32 -40.43 13.23
CA ARG A 483 17.72 -40.94 11.99
C ARG A 483 18.78 -41.60 11.13
N SER A 484 18.56 -42.87 10.81
CA SER A 484 19.39 -43.57 9.86
C SER A 484 19.05 -43.19 8.42
N PRO A 485 19.98 -42.59 7.63
CA PRO A 485 19.75 -42.28 6.23
C PRO A 485 19.45 -43.51 5.37
N VAL A 486 20.09 -44.66 5.74
CA VAL A 486 19.91 -45.94 5.07
C VAL A 486 18.51 -46.48 5.28
N GLN A 487 17.98 -46.36 6.49
CA GLN A 487 16.63 -46.81 6.84
C GLN A 487 15.58 -45.97 6.14
N GLU A 488 15.74 -44.64 6.08
CA GLU A 488 14.79 -43.72 5.44
C GLU A 488 14.67 -43.96 3.94
N THR A 489 15.81 -44.09 3.24
CA THR A 489 15.83 -44.35 1.80
C THR A 489 15.18 -45.70 1.48
N ARG A 490 15.35 -46.68 2.33
CA ARG A 490 14.78 -48.03 2.13
C ARG A 490 13.31 -48.10 2.54
N MET A 491 12.84 -47.41 3.56
CA MET A 491 11.44 -47.44 3.98
C MET A 491 10.49 -46.91 2.90
N SER A 492 10.91 -45.93 2.12
CA SER A 492 10.12 -45.46 0.96
C SER A 492 9.96 -46.52 -0.12
N ILE A 493 10.97 -47.39 -0.29
CA ILE A 493 10.98 -48.51 -1.24
C ILE A 493 10.30 -49.76 -0.63
N LEU A 494 10.45 -49.95 0.68
CA LEU A 494 10.05 -51.15 1.40
C LEU A 494 8.59 -51.21 1.82
N LYS A 495 7.88 -50.10 1.83
CA LYS A 495 6.37 -50.11 1.98
C LYS A 495 5.71 -51.03 0.96
N LYS A 496 6.42 -51.38 -0.12
CA LYS A 496 5.97 -52.30 -1.19
C LYS A 496 6.56 -53.70 -1.13
N LYS A 497 7.56 -54.04 -0.24
CA LYS A 497 8.20 -55.32 -0.15
C LYS A 497 7.70 -56.17 1.05
N LYS A 498 7.79 -57.50 0.92
CA LYS A 498 7.34 -58.44 1.94
C LYS A 498 8.25 -58.53 3.18
N SER A 499 9.51 -58.13 3.12
CA SER A 499 10.46 -58.21 4.24
C SER A 499 11.18 -56.86 4.49
N ILE A 500 11.43 -56.54 5.75
CA ILE A 500 12.12 -55.33 6.24
C ILE A 500 13.49 -55.76 6.77
N PRO A 501 14.62 -55.25 6.26
CA PRO A 501 15.93 -55.62 6.77
C PRO A 501 16.17 -55.06 8.17
N ILE A 502 16.75 -55.88 9.03
CA ILE A 502 17.19 -55.47 10.36
C ILE A 502 18.48 -54.67 10.21
N LEU A 503 18.46 -53.42 10.70
CA LEU A 503 19.57 -52.48 10.54
C LEU A 503 20.83 -52.98 11.27
N ALA A 504 20.66 -53.53 12.48
CA ALA A 504 21.75 -54.08 13.29
C ALA A 504 22.48 -55.26 12.63
N VAL A 505 21.84 -55.98 11.68
CA VAL A 505 22.46 -57.07 10.92
C VAL A 505 23.15 -56.57 9.65
N LYS A 506 22.46 -55.69 8.88
CA LYS A 506 22.92 -55.27 7.55
C LYS A 506 23.83 -54.06 7.53
N HIS A 507 23.76 -53.22 8.56
CA HIS A 507 24.53 -52.00 8.71
C HIS A 507 24.89 -51.81 10.19
N SER A 508 25.73 -52.73 10.71
CA SER A 508 26.10 -52.76 12.13
C SER A 508 26.87 -51.53 12.62
N ASP A 509 27.42 -50.77 11.69
CA ASP A 509 28.20 -49.54 11.90
C ASP A 509 27.35 -48.25 11.70
N ASP A 510 26.03 -48.40 11.48
CA ASP A 510 25.12 -47.24 11.44
C ASP A 510 25.09 -46.57 12.82
N ILE A 511 25.08 -45.22 12.82
CA ILE A 511 25.12 -44.41 14.04
C ILE A 511 23.90 -44.66 14.96
N ALA A 512 22.74 -45.02 14.38
CA ALA A 512 21.58 -45.41 15.15
C ALA A 512 21.82 -46.73 15.90
N ILE A 513 22.54 -47.68 15.30
CA ILE A 513 22.88 -48.95 15.93
C ILE A 513 23.90 -48.75 17.06
N GLU A 514 24.88 -47.89 16.88
CA GLU A 514 25.83 -47.56 17.95
C GLU A 514 25.13 -46.92 19.16
N SER A 515 24.14 -46.02 18.91
CA SER A 515 23.29 -45.48 19.97
C SER A 515 22.49 -46.58 20.70
N LEU A 516 21.98 -47.59 19.98
CA LEU A 516 21.28 -48.74 20.59
C LEU A 516 22.23 -49.68 21.38
N ARG A 517 23.50 -49.78 20.99
CA ARG A 517 24.52 -50.51 21.80
C ARG A 517 24.74 -49.81 23.15
N SER A 518 24.74 -48.48 23.16
CA SER A 518 24.82 -47.74 24.42
C SER A 518 23.61 -47.99 25.32
N ILE A 519 22.39 -48.13 24.74
CA ILE A 519 21.17 -48.48 25.48
C ILE A 519 21.30 -49.83 26.14
N ARG A 520 21.89 -50.86 25.46
CA ARG A 520 22.13 -52.20 26.02
C ARG A 520 22.84 -52.09 27.37
N THR A 521 23.91 -51.28 27.46
CA THR A 521 24.65 -51.06 28.71
C THR A 521 23.80 -50.45 29.79
N ALA A 522 23.01 -49.40 29.46
CA ALA A 522 22.12 -48.73 30.39
C ALA A 522 21.00 -49.67 30.91
N ILE A 523 20.40 -50.47 30.01
CA ILE A 523 19.38 -51.45 30.36
C ILE A 523 19.97 -52.57 31.23
N HIS A 524 21.21 -53.00 31.01
CA HIS A 524 21.88 -53.99 31.86
C HIS A 524 21.91 -53.52 33.33
N PHE A 525 22.24 -52.27 33.59
CA PHE A 525 22.16 -51.70 34.95
C PHE A 525 20.72 -51.58 35.46
N ALA A 526 19.75 -51.26 34.61
CA ALA A 526 18.35 -51.22 35.00
C ALA A 526 17.80 -52.60 35.37
N LEU A 527 18.22 -53.66 34.65
CA LEU A 527 17.82 -55.04 34.88
C LEU A 527 18.45 -55.63 36.16
N SER A 528 19.63 -55.19 36.59
CA SER A 528 20.27 -55.71 37.82
C SER A 528 19.45 -55.44 39.08
N ASN A 529 18.60 -54.41 39.07
CA ASN A 529 17.68 -54.05 40.14
C ASN A 529 16.20 -54.40 39.84
N ALA A 530 15.94 -55.04 38.69
CA ALA A 530 14.60 -55.36 38.26
C ALA A 530 14.07 -56.66 38.85
N LYS A 531 12.76 -56.83 38.88
CA LYS A 531 12.10 -58.04 39.39
C LYS A 531 12.29 -59.27 38.49
N ASN A 532 12.58 -59.05 37.21
CA ASN A 532 12.84 -60.10 36.20
C ASN A 532 13.56 -59.54 34.97
N ASN A 533 13.85 -60.41 33.99
CA ASN A 533 14.60 -60.12 32.76
C ASN A 533 13.72 -59.65 31.58
N ILE A 534 12.51 -59.19 31.85
CA ILE A 534 11.55 -58.78 30.83
C ILE A 534 11.64 -57.27 30.61
N ILE A 535 11.85 -56.84 29.37
CA ILE A 535 11.94 -55.46 28.94
C ILE A 535 10.72 -55.12 28.06
N MET A 536 9.92 -54.20 28.48
CA MET A 536 8.80 -53.71 27.68
C MET A 536 9.16 -52.41 26.96
N VAL A 537 8.86 -52.36 25.68
CA VAL A 537 9.02 -51.14 24.85
C VAL A 537 7.67 -50.59 24.48
N ALA A 538 7.40 -49.40 24.98
CA ALA A 538 6.14 -48.69 24.78
C ALA A 538 6.34 -47.31 24.12
N GLY A 539 5.25 -46.63 23.78
CA GLY A 539 5.28 -45.25 23.29
C GLY A 539 3.90 -44.66 23.24
N PRO A 540 3.79 -43.31 23.28
CA PRO A 540 2.50 -42.63 23.37
C PRO A 540 1.60 -42.87 22.14
N ALA A 541 2.16 -42.82 20.95
CA ALA A 541 1.45 -42.80 19.68
C ALA A 541 1.98 -43.86 18.69
N PRO A 542 1.22 -44.12 17.58
CA PRO A 542 1.77 -44.88 16.46
C PRO A 542 2.98 -44.19 15.83
N GLU A 543 3.81 -44.98 15.14
CA GLU A 543 4.96 -44.48 14.35
C GLU A 543 6.07 -43.76 15.14
N VAL A 544 6.12 -43.86 16.46
CA VAL A 544 7.24 -43.33 17.26
C VAL A 544 8.51 -44.14 17.13
N GLY A 545 8.42 -45.36 16.57
CA GLY A 545 9.54 -46.24 16.29
C GLY A 545 9.73 -47.41 17.24
N LYS A 546 8.71 -47.78 18.02
CA LYS A 546 8.75 -48.90 18.97
C LYS A 546 9.35 -50.20 18.36
N SER A 547 8.71 -50.74 17.33
CA SER A 547 9.11 -52.01 16.70
C SER A 547 10.50 -51.93 16.05
N PHE A 548 10.92 -50.75 15.58
CA PHE A 548 12.30 -50.53 15.11
C PHE A 548 13.31 -50.66 16.26
N ILE A 549 13.02 -49.99 17.38
CA ILE A 549 13.87 -50.08 18.58
C ILE A 549 13.88 -51.49 19.14
N SER A 550 12.69 -52.12 19.34
CA SER A 550 12.54 -53.48 19.90
C SER A 550 13.31 -54.51 19.08
N THR A 551 13.17 -54.48 17.73
CA THR A 551 13.83 -55.44 16.82
C THR A 551 15.34 -55.29 16.84
N ASN A 552 15.84 -54.06 16.70
CA ASN A 552 17.29 -53.84 16.67
C ASN A 552 17.93 -54.05 18.04
N LEU A 553 17.24 -53.67 19.12
CA LEU A 553 17.71 -53.91 20.48
C LEU A 553 17.81 -55.41 20.80
N ALA A 554 16.77 -56.18 20.45
CA ALA A 554 16.82 -57.68 20.59
C ALA A 554 17.98 -58.30 19.82
N THR A 555 18.19 -57.83 18.59
CA THR A 555 19.33 -58.26 17.77
C THR A 555 20.68 -57.95 18.43
N ILE A 556 20.82 -56.73 19.00
CA ILE A 556 22.07 -56.30 19.67
C ILE A 556 22.34 -57.12 20.96
N PHE A 557 21.29 -57.47 21.72
CA PHE A 557 21.44 -58.34 22.88
C PHE A 557 21.88 -59.75 22.46
N ALA A 558 21.25 -60.29 21.41
CA ALA A 558 21.62 -61.61 20.91
C ALA A 558 23.05 -61.66 20.35
N GLN A 559 23.53 -60.63 19.67
CA GLN A 559 24.96 -60.52 19.23
C GLN A 559 25.94 -60.41 20.38
N GLY A 560 25.51 -60.23 21.63
CA GLY A 560 26.33 -60.30 22.84
C GLY A 560 26.30 -61.64 23.55
N ASP A 561 26.08 -62.69 22.82
CA ASP A 561 26.07 -64.13 23.32
C ASP A 561 24.95 -64.33 24.39
N LYS A 562 23.80 -63.59 24.25
CA LYS A 562 22.63 -63.78 25.10
C LYS A 562 21.54 -64.50 24.34
N LYS A 563 20.81 -65.40 25.05
CA LYS A 563 19.61 -66.01 24.53
C LYS A 563 18.41 -65.04 24.71
N VAL A 564 17.89 -64.47 23.60
CA VAL A 564 16.88 -63.39 23.59
C VAL A 564 15.64 -63.90 22.95
N LEU A 565 14.50 -63.52 23.56
CA LEU A 565 13.18 -63.68 22.96
C LEU A 565 12.55 -62.33 22.68
N LEU A 566 12.08 -62.11 21.47
CA LEU A 566 11.31 -60.94 21.09
C LEU A 566 9.83 -61.31 20.89
N ILE A 567 8.92 -60.65 21.60
CA ILE A 567 7.48 -60.90 21.53
C ILE A 567 6.78 -59.72 20.89
N ASP A 568 6.09 -59.93 19.77
CA ASP A 568 5.18 -58.98 19.15
C ASP A 568 3.82 -58.98 19.86
N ALA A 569 3.66 -58.17 20.87
CA ALA A 569 2.46 -58.06 21.65
C ALA A 569 1.49 -56.96 21.10
N ASP A 570 1.83 -56.29 19.99
CA ASP A 570 0.85 -55.48 19.26
C ASP A 570 -0.04 -56.41 18.40
N MET A 571 -0.94 -57.13 19.05
CA MET A 571 -1.82 -58.07 18.39
C MET A 571 -2.81 -57.41 17.42
N ARG A 572 -2.93 -56.07 17.44
CA ARG A 572 -3.79 -55.32 16.55
C ARG A 572 -3.13 -54.96 15.22
N ARG A 573 -1.89 -54.45 15.26
CA ARG A 573 -1.16 -53.92 14.10
C ARG A 573 0.29 -54.34 14.02
N GLY A 574 0.72 -55.31 14.85
CA GLY A 574 2.09 -55.80 14.87
C GLY A 574 2.57 -56.32 13.50
N TYR A 575 3.80 -56.05 13.17
CA TYR A 575 4.41 -56.39 11.87
C TYR A 575 5.85 -56.91 12.01
N MET A 576 6.24 -57.40 13.19
CA MET A 576 7.61 -57.92 13.44
C MET A 576 7.96 -59.10 12.57
N HIS A 577 6.99 -59.96 12.21
CA HIS A 577 7.18 -61.07 11.26
C HIS A 577 7.90 -60.63 9.96
N LYS A 578 7.73 -59.34 9.52
CA LYS A 578 8.38 -58.82 8.33
C LYS A 578 9.88 -58.54 8.50
N TYR A 579 10.34 -58.29 9.73
CA TYR A 579 11.77 -58.09 10.01
C TYR A 579 12.57 -59.41 9.97
N PHE A 580 11.92 -60.51 10.36
CA PHE A 580 12.56 -61.80 10.48
C PHE A 580 12.21 -62.77 9.34
N ASP A 581 11.34 -62.32 8.43
CA ASP A 581 10.84 -63.12 7.30
C ASP A 581 10.22 -64.47 7.76
N VAL A 582 9.48 -64.44 8.86
CA VAL A 582 8.74 -65.57 9.43
C VAL A 582 7.24 -65.41 9.19
N GLU A 583 6.50 -66.50 9.27
CA GLU A 583 5.06 -66.50 9.16
C GLU A 583 4.42 -65.83 10.37
N VAL A 584 3.31 -65.11 10.14
CA VAL A 584 2.59 -64.43 11.21
C VAL A 584 1.77 -65.40 12.08
N LYS A 585 1.50 -66.57 11.57
CA LYS A 585 0.75 -67.63 12.22
C LYS A 585 1.50 -68.96 12.15
N PRO A 586 1.39 -69.78 13.21
CA PRO A 586 0.81 -69.49 14.51
C PRO A 586 1.65 -68.49 15.30
N GLY A 587 1.03 -67.73 16.20
CA GLY A 587 1.68 -66.75 17.05
C GLY A 587 1.04 -66.61 18.44
N LEU A 588 1.31 -65.50 19.09
CA LEU A 588 0.89 -65.22 20.46
C LEU A 588 -0.64 -65.41 20.67
N SER A 589 -1.44 -64.93 19.68
CA SER A 589 -2.90 -65.04 19.81
C SER A 589 -3.42 -66.45 19.76
N GLU A 590 -2.86 -67.33 18.91
CA GLU A 590 -3.25 -68.74 18.84
C GLU A 590 -2.86 -69.48 20.11
N PHE A 591 -1.66 -69.21 20.65
CA PHE A 591 -1.25 -69.78 21.92
C PHE A 591 -2.14 -69.35 23.07
N LEU A 592 -2.39 -68.07 23.21
CA LEU A 592 -3.26 -67.56 24.29
C LEU A 592 -4.70 -68.05 24.18
N SER A 593 -5.18 -68.35 22.97
CA SER A 593 -6.51 -68.97 22.72
C SER A 593 -6.51 -70.49 22.89
N ASN A 594 -5.43 -71.11 23.35
CA ASN A 594 -5.28 -72.57 23.55
C ASN A 594 -5.46 -73.40 22.27
N GLN A 595 -5.05 -72.84 21.11
CA GLN A 595 -5.18 -73.50 19.80
C GLN A 595 -3.91 -74.27 19.43
N VAL A 596 -2.76 -73.87 19.99
CA VAL A 596 -1.44 -74.41 19.67
C VAL A 596 -0.58 -74.45 20.93
N GLU A 597 0.44 -75.36 20.92
CA GLU A 597 1.44 -75.49 21.97
C GLU A 597 2.56 -74.42 21.86
N LEU A 598 3.26 -74.13 22.96
CA LEU A 598 4.27 -73.10 23.05
C LEU A 598 5.39 -73.25 22.01
N SER A 599 5.85 -74.48 21.79
CA SER A 599 6.92 -74.82 20.83
C SER A 599 6.55 -74.42 19.38
N GLN A 600 5.28 -74.38 19.05
CA GLN A 600 4.80 -74.05 17.70
C GLN A 600 4.76 -72.53 17.39
N VAL A 601 4.83 -71.69 18.42
CA VAL A 601 4.76 -70.19 18.24
C VAL A 601 6.10 -69.54 18.41
N ILE A 602 7.14 -70.23 18.87
CA ILE A 602 8.49 -69.74 18.95
C ILE A 602 9.17 -69.99 17.60
N HIS A 603 9.52 -68.96 16.88
CA HIS A 603 10.22 -69.06 15.61
C HIS A 603 11.69 -68.70 15.77
N ASN A 604 12.57 -69.60 15.35
CA ASN A 604 14.00 -69.29 15.24
C ASN A 604 14.23 -68.25 14.15
N THR A 605 15.11 -67.29 14.40
CA THR A 605 15.41 -66.24 13.44
C THR A 605 16.75 -66.45 12.73
N GLN A 606 17.02 -65.59 11.73
CA GLN A 606 18.33 -65.58 11.05
C GLN A 606 19.46 -65.04 11.96
N VAL A 607 19.13 -64.50 13.13
CA VAL A 607 20.10 -63.98 14.11
C VAL A 607 20.35 -65.10 15.17
N ASN A 608 21.59 -65.57 15.28
CA ASN A 608 21.92 -66.56 16.27
C ASN A 608 21.63 -66.05 17.70
N GLY A 609 20.94 -66.83 18.51
CA GLY A 609 20.56 -66.52 19.88
C GLY A 609 19.25 -65.63 19.99
N LEU A 610 18.56 -65.32 18.87
CA LEU A 610 17.34 -64.60 18.88
C LEU A 610 16.18 -65.42 18.34
N ASP A 611 15.19 -65.64 19.18
CA ASP A 611 13.89 -66.22 18.82
C ASP A 611 12.80 -65.13 18.81
N VAL A 612 11.73 -65.35 18.03
CA VAL A 612 10.60 -64.41 17.96
C VAL A 612 9.24 -65.10 18.11
N ILE A 613 8.37 -64.52 18.90
CA ILE A 613 6.95 -64.87 18.91
C ILE A 613 6.19 -63.76 18.17
N THR A 614 5.58 -64.12 17.06
CA THR A 614 4.77 -63.20 16.26
C THR A 614 3.41 -62.94 16.92
N ARG A 615 2.73 -61.86 16.51
CA ARG A 615 1.41 -61.51 17.08
C ARG A 615 0.31 -62.58 16.85
N GLY A 616 0.45 -63.38 15.80
CA GLY A 616 -0.62 -64.30 15.36
C GLY A 616 -1.76 -63.59 14.59
N LYS A 617 -2.92 -64.20 14.56
CA LYS A 617 -4.14 -63.63 14.02
C LYS A 617 -4.65 -62.49 14.95
N SER A 618 -5.08 -61.37 14.38
CA SER A 618 -5.62 -60.28 15.19
C SER A 618 -6.94 -60.73 15.88
N PRO A 619 -6.95 -60.83 17.23
CA PRO A 619 -8.13 -61.26 17.97
C PRO A 619 -9.12 -60.12 18.16
N THR A 620 -10.36 -60.44 18.61
CA THR A 620 -11.39 -59.44 18.94
C THR A 620 -11.17 -58.80 20.31
N ASN A 621 -10.51 -59.50 21.24
CA ASN A 621 -10.30 -59.13 22.63
C ASN A 621 -8.83 -59.19 23.08
N PRO A 622 -7.89 -58.44 22.46
CA PRO A 622 -6.47 -58.54 22.77
C PRO A 622 -6.13 -58.25 24.23
N SER A 623 -6.75 -57.23 24.83
CA SER A 623 -6.49 -56.80 26.21
C SER A 623 -6.85 -57.87 27.23
N GLU A 624 -7.95 -58.56 27.03
CA GLU A 624 -8.37 -59.69 27.93
C GLU A 624 -7.40 -60.87 27.83
N MET A 625 -6.95 -61.19 26.62
CA MET A 625 -5.96 -62.23 26.38
C MET A 625 -4.64 -61.93 27.04
N LEU A 626 -4.14 -60.69 26.98
CA LEU A 626 -2.94 -60.24 27.64
C LEU A 626 -3.08 -60.14 29.16
N ASN A 627 -4.29 -59.98 29.70
CA ASN A 627 -4.56 -59.97 31.12
C ASN A 627 -4.88 -61.37 31.67
N SER A 628 -4.73 -62.43 30.84
CA SER A 628 -5.06 -63.79 31.24
C SER A 628 -3.94 -64.46 32.09
N GLN A 629 -4.32 -65.41 32.95
CA GLN A 629 -3.36 -66.19 33.70
C GLN A 629 -2.37 -66.98 32.77
N ARG A 630 -2.86 -67.34 31.57
CA ARG A 630 -2.03 -68.01 30.55
C ARG A 630 -0.88 -67.17 30.05
N PHE A 631 -1.11 -65.85 29.83
CA PHE A 631 -0.05 -64.92 29.46
C PHE A 631 0.97 -64.72 30.60
N LYS A 632 0.50 -64.64 31.83
CA LYS A 632 1.37 -64.56 33.00
C LYS A 632 2.26 -65.80 33.12
N THR A 633 1.70 -67.03 33.06
CA THR A 633 2.41 -68.29 33.12
C THR A 633 3.41 -68.43 31.96
N LEU A 634 3.02 -67.98 30.75
CA LEU A 634 3.92 -67.92 29.60
C LEU A 634 5.18 -67.08 29.88
N LEU A 635 5.02 -65.88 30.41
CA LEU A 635 6.13 -64.99 30.71
C LEU A 635 7.02 -65.54 31.85
N GLU A 636 6.45 -66.14 32.87
CA GLU A 636 7.16 -66.78 33.96
C GLU A 636 7.99 -67.96 33.45
N GLU A 637 7.44 -68.86 32.60
CA GLU A 637 8.16 -69.98 31.98
C GLU A 637 9.31 -69.51 31.07
N LEU A 638 9.02 -68.55 30.15
CA LEU A 638 10.02 -68.03 29.23
C LEU A 638 11.12 -67.24 29.92
N SER A 639 10.84 -66.59 31.04
CA SER A 639 11.82 -65.87 31.85
C SER A 639 12.90 -66.75 32.42
N THR A 640 12.66 -68.08 32.57
CA THR A 640 13.66 -69.01 32.99
C THR A 640 14.50 -69.61 31.83
N GLN A 641 13.97 -69.51 30.60
CA GLN A 641 14.60 -70.14 29.40
C GLN A 641 15.46 -69.18 28.60
N TYR A 642 15.21 -67.84 28.72
CA TYR A 642 15.87 -66.76 28.00
C TYR A 642 16.62 -65.85 28.97
N ASP A 643 17.78 -65.32 28.54
CA ASP A 643 18.52 -64.30 29.31
C ASP A 643 17.72 -62.94 29.33
N HIS A 644 17.08 -62.61 28.20
CA HIS A 644 16.26 -61.39 28.06
C HIS A 644 15.02 -61.66 27.21
N ILE A 645 13.88 -61.07 27.63
CA ILE A 645 12.65 -61.06 26.87
C ILE A 645 12.31 -59.60 26.53
N ILE A 646 12.17 -59.25 25.26
CA ILE A 646 11.77 -57.93 24.81
C ILE A 646 10.34 -58.00 24.29
N ILE A 647 9.45 -57.14 24.79
CA ILE A 647 8.05 -57.12 24.40
C ILE A 647 7.74 -55.79 23.69
N ASP A 648 7.41 -55.87 22.42
CA ASP A 648 6.91 -54.73 21.65
C ASP A 648 5.39 -54.55 21.88
N THR A 649 4.95 -53.33 22.16
CA THR A 649 3.58 -53.08 22.57
C THR A 649 2.87 -52.09 21.64
N PRO A 650 1.55 -52.12 21.57
CA PRO A 650 0.78 -51.05 20.89
C PRO A 650 0.90 -49.69 21.62
N PRO A 651 0.50 -48.57 20.97
CA PRO A 651 0.56 -47.26 21.57
C PRO A 651 -0.26 -47.14 22.87
N VAL A 652 0.35 -46.62 23.93
CA VAL A 652 -0.23 -46.55 25.29
C VAL A 652 -1.43 -45.63 25.33
N LEU A 653 -1.47 -44.52 24.55
CA LEU A 653 -2.59 -43.61 24.53
C LEU A 653 -3.75 -44.12 23.70
N ALA A 654 -3.54 -45.10 22.83
CA ALA A 654 -4.60 -45.66 21.98
C ALA A 654 -5.32 -46.82 22.64
N VAL A 655 -4.62 -47.70 23.40
CA VAL A 655 -5.15 -48.93 23.99
C VAL A 655 -4.46 -49.24 25.32
N THR A 656 -5.10 -50.07 26.14
CA THR A 656 -4.63 -50.45 27.48
C THR A 656 -3.63 -51.60 27.47
N ASP A 657 -3.43 -52.30 26.36
CA ASP A 657 -2.63 -53.48 26.21
C ASP A 657 -1.18 -53.30 26.75
N GLY A 658 -0.54 -52.15 26.43
CA GLY A 658 0.81 -51.82 26.92
C GLY A 658 0.85 -51.64 28.46
N ILE A 659 -0.21 -51.09 29.06
CA ILE A 659 -0.31 -50.92 30.52
C ILE A 659 -0.45 -52.26 31.20
N ILE A 660 -1.24 -53.21 30.66
CA ILE A 660 -1.41 -54.56 31.18
C ILE A 660 -0.06 -55.31 31.15
N ILE A 661 0.66 -55.25 30.02
CA ILE A 661 1.97 -55.89 29.86
C ILE A 661 3.00 -55.33 30.83
N SER A 662 2.97 -54.01 31.07
CA SER A 662 3.93 -53.36 31.94
C SER A 662 4.01 -53.88 33.36
N GLN A 663 2.90 -54.45 33.87
CA GLN A 663 2.84 -55.05 35.21
C GLN A 663 3.74 -56.29 35.32
N TYR A 664 4.01 -56.98 34.21
CA TYR A 664 4.83 -58.17 34.18
C TYR A 664 6.31 -57.87 33.86
N ALA A 665 6.60 -56.71 33.27
CA ALA A 665 7.97 -56.34 32.89
C ALA A 665 8.81 -55.86 34.08
N GLY A 666 10.09 -56.20 34.07
CA GLY A 666 11.07 -55.68 35.01
C GLY A 666 11.58 -54.28 34.65
N VAL A 667 11.63 -54.01 33.36
CA VAL A 667 12.03 -52.66 32.83
C VAL A 667 11.04 -52.20 31.83
N ASN A 668 10.47 -50.96 32.03
CA ASN A 668 9.52 -50.31 31.15
C ASN A 668 10.19 -49.11 30.49
N LEU A 669 10.32 -49.12 29.16
CA LEU A 669 10.90 -48.07 28.34
C LEU A 669 9.83 -47.33 27.53
N LEU A 670 9.88 -46.03 27.54
CA LEU A 670 8.95 -45.20 26.76
C LEU A 670 9.68 -44.50 25.61
N ILE A 671 9.24 -44.76 24.39
CA ILE A 671 9.82 -44.16 23.19
C ILE A 671 9.17 -42.88 22.85
N ALA A 672 9.91 -41.76 22.80
CA ALA A 672 9.52 -40.48 22.24
C ALA A 672 10.17 -40.32 20.85
N ARG A 673 9.48 -39.65 19.95
CA ARG A 673 10.02 -39.33 18.62
C ARG A 673 10.29 -37.86 18.49
N TYR A 674 11.52 -37.51 18.08
CA TYR A 674 11.98 -36.16 17.87
C TYR A 674 11.01 -35.33 17.00
N SER A 675 10.67 -34.10 17.43
CA SER A 675 9.81 -33.14 16.73
C SER A 675 8.39 -33.65 16.36
N LYS A 676 8.02 -34.87 16.82
CA LYS A 676 6.68 -35.45 16.63
C LYS A 676 5.93 -35.69 17.94
N SER A 677 6.56 -36.36 18.92
CA SER A 677 5.92 -36.55 20.23
C SER A 677 5.81 -35.26 20.99
N GLN A 678 4.65 -34.96 21.53
CA GLN A 678 4.44 -33.79 22.36
C GLN A 678 4.72 -34.09 23.83
N MET A 679 5.22 -33.12 24.60
CA MET A 679 5.43 -33.25 26.03
C MET A 679 4.16 -33.71 26.74
N LYS A 680 3.01 -33.18 26.38
CA LYS A 680 1.72 -33.56 26.93
C LYS A 680 1.32 -35.01 26.65
N GLU A 681 1.70 -35.58 25.52
CA GLU A 681 1.49 -37.03 25.23
C GLU A 681 2.35 -37.93 26.11
N LEU A 682 3.60 -37.47 26.39
CA LEU A 682 4.50 -38.20 27.29
C LEU A 682 3.98 -38.15 28.73
N GLU A 683 3.58 -37.01 29.19
CA GLU A 683 2.91 -36.81 30.51
C GLU A 683 1.68 -37.70 30.68
N LEU A 684 0.76 -37.70 29.71
CA LEU A 684 -0.44 -38.53 29.74
C LEU A 684 -0.09 -40.02 29.73
N SER A 685 0.99 -40.40 29.04
CA SER A 685 1.46 -41.81 29.04
C SER A 685 2.01 -42.21 30.41
N LEU A 686 2.84 -41.35 31.02
CA LEU A 686 3.36 -41.59 32.38
C LEU A 686 2.24 -41.71 33.41
N ASN A 687 1.26 -40.82 33.36
CA ASN A 687 0.12 -40.84 34.26
C ASN A 687 -0.70 -42.16 34.14
N ARG A 688 -0.81 -42.76 32.94
CA ARG A 688 -1.44 -44.04 32.76
C ARG A 688 -0.64 -45.20 33.41
N PHE A 689 0.69 -45.19 33.32
CA PHE A 689 1.54 -46.16 34.00
C PHE A 689 1.42 -46.00 35.52
N GLU A 690 1.48 -44.78 36.03
CA GLU A 690 1.39 -44.47 37.44
C GLU A 690 0.03 -44.92 38.05
N GLN A 691 -1.08 -44.64 37.32
CA GLN A 691 -2.43 -45.12 37.70
C GLN A 691 -2.50 -46.65 37.79
N ALA A 692 -1.71 -47.35 37.02
CA ALA A 692 -1.59 -48.84 37.09
C ALA A 692 -0.59 -49.33 38.13
N GLY A 693 0.03 -48.43 38.91
CA GLY A 693 1.06 -48.76 39.89
C GLY A 693 2.38 -49.19 39.32
N VAL A 694 2.66 -48.83 38.06
CA VAL A 694 3.85 -49.25 37.33
C VAL A 694 4.77 -48.03 37.07
N LYS A 695 6.05 -48.18 37.32
CA LYS A 695 7.06 -47.17 37.01
C LYS A 695 7.61 -47.33 35.61
N VAL A 696 7.76 -46.25 34.88
CA VAL A 696 8.58 -46.14 33.67
C VAL A 696 10.03 -45.94 34.12
N ASN A 697 10.95 -46.72 33.61
CA ASN A 697 12.35 -46.67 34.02
C ASN A 697 13.13 -45.57 33.28
N GLY A 698 12.68 -45.18 32.09
CA GLY A 698 13.29 -44.10 31.33
C GLY A 698 12.78 -44.02 29.90
N PHE A 699 13.32 -43.06 29.20
CA PHE A 699 12.92 -42.74 27.83
C PHE A 699 14.04 -43.14 26.80
N ILE A 700 13.58 -43.29 25.56
CA ILE A 700 14.46 -43.29 24.38
C ILE A 700 13.94 -42.25 23.42
N LEU A 701 14.76 -41.24 23.07
CA LEU A 701 14.39 -40.24 22.08
C LEU A 701 14.84 -40.68 20.69
N ASN A 702 13.92 -41.12 19.88
CA ASN A 702 14.15 -41.70 18.56
C ASN A 702 13.98 -40.68 17.41
N ASP A 703 14.63 -40.98 16.26
CA ASP A 703 14.50 -40.25 14.99
C ASP A 703 15.01 -38.80 15.05
N ILE A 704 16.11 -38.56 15.79
CA ILE A 704 16.74 -37.26 15.86
C ILE A 704 17.28 -36.86 14.49
N GLN A 705 16.77 -35.72 13.99
CA GLN A 705 17.22 -35.16 12.73
C GLN A 705 18.43 -34.24 12.96
N ARG A 706 19.41 -34.29 12.06
CA ARG A 706 20.52 -33.32 12.05
C ARG A 706 19.97 -31.96 11.68
N THR A 707 19.78 -31.11 12.64
CA THR A 707 19.63 -29.65 12.45
C THR A 707 20.95 -28.99 12.81
N ALA A 708 21.38 -28.04 12.00
CA ALA A 708 22.67 -27.35 12.13
C ALA A 708 22.86 -26.57 13.46
N GLY A 709 21.92 -26.71 14.41
CA GLY A 709 21.95 -26.08 15.72
C GLY A 709 21.88 -27.04 16.91
N ALA A 710 21.82 -28.34 16.71
CA ALA A 710 21.77 -29.31 17.81
C ALA A 710 23.17 -29.46 18.47
N GLY A 711 23.26 -28.94 19.69
CA GLY A 711 24.49 -28.70 20.41
C GLY A 711 25.38 -29.93 20.67
N TYR A 712 26.59 -29.65 20.91
CA TYR A 712 27.79 -30.22 21.52
C TYR A 712 27.84 -31.75 21.84
N SER A 713 26.74 -32.45 22.07
CA SER A 713 26.73 -33.87 22.47
C SER A 713 27.02 -34.84 21.31
N TYR A 714 26.88 -34.42 20.05
CA TYR A 714 27.06 -35.28 18.88
C TYR A 714 28.45 -35.25 18.23
N ASN A 715 29.29 -34.30 18.57
CA ASN A 715 30.62 -34.16 17.97
C ASN A 715 31.61 -35.26 18.39
N TYR A 716 31.40 -35.93 19.52
CA TYR A 716 32.32 -36.95 20.00
C TYR A 716 32.24 -38.26 19.19
N ALA A 717 31.09 -38.66 18.68
CA ALA A 717 30.95 -39.89 17.89
C ALA A 717 31.57 -39.79 16.48
N TYR A 718 31.70 -38.59 15.93
CA TYR A 718 32.33 -38.36 14.61
C TYR A 718 33.84 -38.23 14.67
N ALA A 719 34.40 -37.73 15.75
CA ALA A 719 35.83 -37.62 15.91
C ALA A 719 36.51 -39.01 15.96
N TYR A 720 35.80 -40.03 16.44
CA TYR A 720 36.32 -41.41 16.50
C TYR A 720 36.30 -42.12 15.13
N LYS A 721 35.46 -41.74 14.19
CA LYS A 721 35.40 -42.36 12.84
C LYS A 721 36.37 -41.72 11.86
N ALA A 722 36.71 -40.44 12.02
CA ALA A 722 37.68 -39.74 11.17
C ALA A 722 39.14 -40.19 11.40
N GLN A 723 39.44 -40.86 12.52
CA GLN A 723 40.77 -41.40 12.81
C GLN A 723 41.01 -42.81 12.23
N LYS A 724 40.03 -43.41 11.54
CA LYS A 724 40.15 -44.75 10.96
C LYS A 724 40.29 -44.79 9.43
N GLU A 725 40.34 -43.65 8.78
CA GLU A 725 40.51 -43.50 7.31
C GLU A 725 41.85 -42.85 6.92
N ASP A 726 42.85 -42.76 7.83
CA ASP A 726 44.24 -42.44 7.51
C ASP A 726 45.17 -43.66 7.66
#